data_c6427dbd40a5cfae5a097a74ab26e533
#
_entry.id   c6427dbd40a5cfae5a097a74ab26e533
#
_cell.length_a   1.000
_cell.length_b   1.000
_cell.length_c   1.000
_cell.angle_alpha   90.00
_cell.angle_beta   90.00
_cell.angle_gamma   90.00
#
_symmetry.space_group_name_H-M   'P 1'
#
loop_
_entity.id
_entity.type
_entity.pdbx_description
1 polymer ?
#
loop_
_entity_poly.entity_id
_entity_poly.type
_entity_poly.pdbx_seq_one_letter_code
_entity_poly.pdbx_strand_id
1 'polypeptide(L)'
;MTQSSHDPYADYRELTLRGMILGALITVVFTASNVYLGLKVGLTFASSIPAAVISMAVLKFFKGSNILENNMVQTQASAAGTLSSIIFVLPGLLMAGYWSGFPFWQTALLCMAGGILGVIFTVPLRYAMVVKSDLPYPEGVAAAEILKVGSHEEGQDEKGGSGIKELATGGALAGVVSFCTGGLRVAADSASYWFKSGAAIFQLPMGFSLALLGAGYLVGLTGGIAILLGISIAWGVAVPYFSSSVPQPADMEMVAFAMKLWKEKVRFIGAGTIGIAAVWTLLMLLKPMIEGMKMSFKSFGGGVPAAERVEQDLSPKAMIFWVLSMMLILGVSFYHFIGDSHISGGMAWLLVIVCTLLASVIGFLVAAACGYMAGLVGSSSSPISGVGIVSIVAISLVLLLVGESNGLMADEANRKFLLALTLFCGSSVIAVASISNDNLQDLKTGYLMKATPWRQQVALIIGCIVGAFVISPVLELLYEAYGFTGAMPREGMDATQALAAPQATLMTTIATGIFSHNLQWDYIFIGVGIGVVLIVVDLVLKKSSGGKLALPVLAVGMGIYLPPSVTMPIVAGALLAAVLKYAVGKKAENREGRLKNAERIGTLFSAGLIVGESLIGVVMAFIIAVSVTNGGSDAPLALGLENWDTAAKWLGLGFFAAGVALFARLVLKAGREA
;
A
#
# COMPACT_ATOMS: atom_id res chain seq x y z
N MET A 1 -9.98 -51.39 5.39
CA MET A 1 -10.55 -50.61 6.52
C MET A 1 -9.94 -49.23 6.46
N THR A 2 -10.64 -48.29 5.80
CA THR A 2 -10.28 -46.89 5.73
C THR A 2 -10.60 -46.27 7.08
N GLN A 3 -9.60 -45.93 7.86
CA GLN A 3 -9.78 -45.05 9.02
C GLN A 3 -10.39 -43.73 8.49
N SER A 4 -11.68 -43.49 8.83
CA SER A 4 -12.26 -42.17 8.68
C SER A 4 -11.47 -41.22 9.57
N SER A 5 -10.63 -40.41 8.95
CA SER A 5 -9.94 -39.31 9.67
C SER A 5 -11.04 -38.40 10.19
N HIS A 6 -11.34 -38.48 11.46
CA HIS A 6 -12.28 -37.57 12.13
C HIS A 6 -11.70 -36.16 12.01
N ASP A 7 -12.30 -35.28 11.20
CA ASP A 7 -11.91 -33.89 11.08
C ASP A 7 -12.22 -33.17 12.42
N PRO A 8 -11.22 -32.76 13.21
CA PRO A 8 -11.44 -32.17 14.54
C PRO A 8 -12.19 -30.84 14.49
N TYR A 9 -12.33 -30.25 13.31
CA TYR A 9 -12.97 -28.95 13.10
C TYR A 9 -14.32 -29.06 12.36
N ALA A 10 -14.85 -30.26 12.15
CA ALA A 10 -16.10 -30.48 11.39
C ALA A 10 -17.30 -29.69 11.97
N ASP A 11 -17.34 -29.54 13.30
CA ASP A 11 -18.44 -28.89 14.02
C ASP A 11 -18.20 -27.38 14.23
N TYR A 12 -17.05 -26.82 13.80
CA TYR A 12 -16.72 -25.42 14.00
C TYR A 12 -17.50 -24.51 13.03
N ARG A 13 -18.14 -23.49 13.60
CA ARG A 13 -18.75 -22.42 12.80
C ARG A 13 -17.67 -21.45 12.34
N GLU A 14 -17.43 -21.38 11.04
CA GLU A 14 -16.39 -20.54 10.45
C GLU A 14 -16.93 -19.14 10.13
N LEU A 15 -17.99 -19.05 9.29
CA LEU A 15 -18.67 -17.80 8.96
C LEU A 15 -19.79 -17.56 9.96
N THR A 16 -19.60 -16.60 10.85
CA THR A 16 -20.60 -16.17 11.82
C THR A 16 -20.96 -14.71 11.59
N LEU A 17 -22.21 -14.33 11.88
CA LEU A 17 -22.63 -12.93 11.73
C LEU A 17 -21.77 -11.98 12.60
N ARG A 18 -21.49 -12.37 13.86
CA ARG A 18 -20.65 -11.57 14.76
C ARG A 18 -19.22 -11.41 14.22
N GLY A 19 -18.66 -12.49 13.66
CA GLY A 19 -17.34 -12.46 13.04
C GLY A 19 -17.33 -11.53 11.83
N MET A 20 -18.34 -11.61 10.97
CA MET A 20 -18.43 -10.75 9.78
C MET A 20 -18.67 -9.27 10.14
N ILE A 21 -19.43 -8.96 11.19
CA ILE A 21 -19.57 -7.58 11.69
C ILE A 21 -18.22 -7.08 12.24
N LEU A 22 -17.53 -7.87 13.06
CA LEU A 22 -16.21 -7.50 13.58
C LEU A 22 -15.20 -7.30 12.45
N GLY A 23 -15.18 -8.22 11.47
CA GLY A 23 -14.33 -8.10 10.28
C GLY A 23 -14.62 -6.83 9.50
N ALA A 24 -15.91 -6.47 9.32
CA ALA A 24 -16.30 -5.23 8.66
C ALA A 24 -15.81 -3.98 9.43
N LEU A 25 -15.96 -3.94 10.73
CA LEU A 25 -15.47 -2.83 11.56
C LEU A 25 -13.94 -2.68 11.47
N ILE A 26 -13.21 -3.80 11.54
CA ILE A 26 -11.75 -3.79 11.37
C ILE A 26 -11.39 -3.34 9.95
N THR A 27 -12.12 -3.79 8.92
CA THR A 27 -11.92 -3.35 7.53
C THR A 27 -12.09 -1.84 7.39
N VAL A 28 -13.11 -1.24 7.99
CA VAL A 28 -13.32 0.23 7.96
C VAL A 28 -12.10 0.97 8.53
N VAL A 29 -11.66 0.57 9.73
CA VAL A 29 -10.53 1.21 10.44
C VAL A 29 -9.24 1.09 9.65
N PHE A 30 -8.91 -0.12 9.19
CA PHE A 30 -7.66 -0.35 8.47
C PHE A 30 -7.68 0.20 7.04
N THR A 31 -8.83 0.23 6.37
CA THR A 31 -8.97 0.89 5.05
C THR A 31 -8.68 2.37 5.18
N ALA A 32 -9.30 3.07 6.12
CA ALA A 32 -9.06 4.49 6.35
C ALA A 32 -7.58 4.76 6.67
N SER A 33 -6.96 3.92 7.52
CA SER A 33 -5.54 4.03 7.87
C SER A 33 -4.62 3.82 6.67
N ASN A 34 -4.88 2.81 5.84
CA ASN A 34 -4.07 2.50 4.67
C ASN A 34 -4.22 3.55 3.57
N VAL A 35 -5.42 4.10 3.37
CA VAL A 35 -5.65 5.20 2.42
C VAL A 35 -4.82 6.42 2.81
N TYR A 36 -4.86 6.83 4.08
CA TYR A 36 -4.06 7.96 4.57
C TYR A 36 -2.55 7.70 4.42
N LEU A 37 -2.07 6.56 4.91
CA LEU A 37 -0.64 6.21 4.83
C LEU A 37 -0.17 6.14 3.38
N GLY A 38 -0.93 5.48 2.52
CA GLY A 38 -0.56 5.31 1.13
C GLY A 38 -0.54 6.61 0.34
N LEU A 39 -1.45 7.55 0.63
CA LEU A 39 -1.40 8.90 0.08
C LEU A 39 -0.21 9.71 0.62
N LYS A 40 0.16 9.49 1.87
CA LYS A 40 1.30 10.19 2.48
C LYS A 40 2.65 9.71 1.92
N VAL A 41 2.84 8.39 1.76
CA VAL A 41 4.16 7.81 1.46
C VAL A 41 4.20 6.82 0.28
N GLY A 42 3.07 6.46 -0.30
CA GLY A 42 3.01 5.49 -1.40
C GLY A 42 3.19 4.04 -0.98
N LEU A 43 2.96 3.72 0.29
CA LEU A 43 3.02 2.37 0.84
C LEU A 43 1.72 2.03 1.58
N THR A 44 1.32 0.78 1.53
CA THR A 44 0.26 0.21 2.37
C THR A 44 0.87 -0.88 3.26
N PHE A 45 0.23 -1.19 4.38
CA PHE A 45 0.67 -2.27 5.26
C PHE A 45 -0.35 -3.41 5.30
N ALA A 46 0.16 -4.63 5.46
CA ALA A 46 -0.68 -5.81 5.59
C ALA A 46 -1.50 -5.77 6.88
N SER A 47 -2.82 -5.82 6.77
CA SER A 47 -3.74 -5.76 7.91
C SER A 47 -4.08 -7.12 8.52
N SER A 48 -3.69 -8.22 7.89
CA SER A 48 -4.03 -9.59 8.28
C SER A 48 -3.57 -9.95 9.71
N ILE A 49 -2.32 -9.68 10.07
CA ILE A 49 -1.76 -10.00 11.39
C ILE A 49 -2.42 -9.16 12.49
N PRO A 50 -2.48 -7.81 12.41
CA PRO A 50 -3.19 -7.02 13.40
C PRO A 50 -4.67 -7.39 13.53
N ALA A 51 -5.34 -7.70 12.42
CA ALA A 51 -6.74 -8.13 12.42
C ALA A 51 -6.93 -9.46 13.15
N ALA A 52 -6.03 -10.43 12.97
CA ALA A 52 -6.06 -11.69 13.71
C ALA A 52 -5.96 -11.47 15.22
N VAL A 53 -5.04 -10.59 15.66
CA VAL A 53 -4.85 -10.27 17.09
C VAL A 53 -6.08 -9.58 17.67
N ILE A 54 -6.65 -8.61 16.96
CA ILE A 54 -7.88 -7.92 17.40
C ILE A 54 -9.05 -8.91 17.46
N SER A 55 -9.19 -9.75 16.43
CA SER A 55 -10.25 -10.76 16.37
C SER A 55 -10.21 -11.70 17.57
N MET A 56 -9.06 -12.29 17.87
CA MET A 56 -8.89 -13.18 19.01
C MET A 56 -9.18 -12.46 20.33
N ALA A 57 -8.75 -11.22 20.49
CA ALA A 57 -8.98 -10.46 21.71
C ALA A 57 -10.45 -10.09 21.93
N VAL A 58 -11.20 -9.82 20.86
CA VAL A 58 -12.62 -9.46 20.96
C VAL A 58 -13.49 -10.72 21.04
N LEU A 59 -13.26 -11.71 20.18
CA LEU A 59 -14.11 -12.89 20.10
C LEU A 59 -13.99 -13.80 21.32
N LYS A 60 -12.88 -13.75 22.09
CA LYS A 60 -12.76 -14.49 23.35
C LYS A 60 -13.85 -14.17 24.38
N PHE A 61 -14.48 -13.01 24.31
CA PHE A 61 -15.61 -12.65 25.18
C PHE A 61 -16.93 -13.33 24.79
N PHE A 62 -16.97 -14.00 23.65
CA PHE A 62 -18.17 -14.63 23.11
C PHE A 62 -18.05 -16.16 23.24
N LYS A 63 -19.10 -16.81 23.76
CA LYS A 63 -19.15 -18.27 23.88
C LYS A 63 -19.08 -18.94 22.52
N GLY A 64 -18.31 -20.02 22.43
CA GLY A 64 -18.15 -20.83 21.21
C GLY A 64 -17.30 -20.15 20.13
N SER A 65 -16.50 -19.15 20.49
CA SER A 65 -15.46 -18.61 19.61
C SER A 65 -14.44 -19.70 19.29
N ASN A 66 -13.96 -19.73 18.07
CA ASN A 66 -13.00 -20.72 17.62
C ASN A 66 -11.98 -20.13 16.65
N ILE A 67 -10.91 -20.87 16.40
CA ILE A 67 -9.80 -20.43 15.57
C ILE A 67 -10.21 -20.18 14.11
N LEU A 68 -11.16 -20.94 13.56
CA LEU A 68 -11.62 -20.77 12.20
C LEU A 68 -12.48 -19.52 12.04
N GLU A 69 -13.28 -19.16 13.06
CA GLU A 69 -14.01 -17.89 13.10
C GLU A 69 -13.04 -16.71 13.09
N ASN A 70 -11.97 -16.76 13.89
CA ASN A 70 -10.92 -15.74 13.88
C ASN A 70 -10.19 -15.64 12.53
N ASN A 71 -9.95 -16.77 11.87
CA ASN A 71 -9.37 -16.79 10.53
C ASN A 71 -10.29 -16.11 9.48
N MET A 72 -11.61 -16.30 9.58
CA MET A 72 -12.56 -15.62 8.68
C MET A 72 -12.55 -14.10 8.88
N VAL A 73 -12.50 -13.64 10.14
CA VAL A 73 -12.38 -12.20 10.46
C VAL A 73 -11.07 -11.62 9.92
N GLN A 74 -9.97 -12.33 10.09
CA GLN A 74 -8.66 -11.94 9.58
C GLN A 74 -8.68 -11.84 8.05
N THR A 75 -9.23 -12.85 7.37
CA THR A 75 -9.35 -12.87 5.90
C THR A 75 -10.23 -11.73 5.39
N GLN A 76 -11.37 -11.46 6.03
CA GLN A 76 -12.22 -10.33 5.65
C GLN A 76 -11.49 -8.99 5.81
N ALA A 77 -10.78 -8.81 6.92
CA ALA A 77 -10.10 -7.55 7.23
C ALA A 77 -8.81 -7.35 6.42
N SER A 78 -8.24 -8.40 5.83
CA SER A 78 -7.04 -8.28 4.98
C SER A 78 -7.30 -7.43 3.73
N ALA A 79 -8.55 -7.45 3.20
CA ALA A 79 -8.97 -6.60 2.10
C ALA A 79 -8.67 -5.10 2.35
N ALA A 80 -8.68 -4.65 3.61
CA ALA A 80 -8.43 -3.26 3.95
C ALA A 80 -7.02 -2.78 3.56
N GLY A 81 -6.01 -3.61 3.79
CA GLY A 81 -4.62 -3.29 3.46
C GLY A 81 -4.37 -3.24 1.96
N THR A 82 -4.98 -4.17 1.24
CA THR A 82 -4.68 -4.39 -0.17
C THR A 82 -5.56 -3.61 -1.12
N LEU A 83 -6.88 -3.60 -0.95
CA LEU A 83 -7.78 -2.82 -1.81
C LEU A 83 -7.47 -1.32 -1.75
N SER A 84 -6.96 -0.84 -0.61
CA SER A 84 -6.50 0.55 -0.47
C SER A 84 -5.41 0.95 -1.48
N SER A 85 -4.71 0.01 -2.10
CA SER A 85 -3.69 0.29 -3.13
C SER A 85 -4.25 0.96 -4.39
N ILE A 86 -5.57 1.04 -4.56
CA ILE A 86 -6.21 1.79 -5.65
C ILE A 86 -5.85 3.29 -5.62
N ILE A 87 -5.46 3.80 -4.43
CA ILE A 87 -4.94 5.16 -4.26
C ILE A 87 -3.62 5.42 -5.01
N PHE A 88 -2.97 4.36 -5.49
CA PHE A 88 -1.77 4.49 -6.32
C PHE A 88 -2.07 4.99 -7.74
N VAL A 89 -3.33 4.99 -8.16
CA VAL A 89 -3.74 5.44 -9.50
C VAL A 89 -4.89 6.43 -9.45
N LEU A 90 -5.93 6.14 -8.69
CA LEU A 90 -7.20 6.89 -8.71
C LEU A 90 -7.07 8.41 -8.45
N PRO A 91 -6.21 8.88 -7.50
CA PRO A 91 -5.99 10.32 -7.31
C PRO A 91 -5.42 11.03 -8.53
N GLY A 92 -4.84 10.28 -9.46
CA GLY A 92 -4.35 10.79 -10.73
C GLY A 92 -5.43 11.47 -11.58
N LEU A 93 -6.70 11.10 -11.40
CA LEU A 93 -7.83 11.74 -12.09
C LEU A 93 -8.02 13.21 -11.67
N LEU A 94 -7.75 13.52 -10.40
CA LEU A 94 -7.72 14.90 -9.89
C LEU A 94 -6.48 15.63 -10.38
N MET A 95 -5.32 14.97 -10.36
CA MET A 95 -4.04 15.54 -10.83
C MET A 95 -4.07 15.82 -12.34
N ALA A 96 -4.77 15.00 -13.11
CA ALA A 96 -5.03 15.25 -14.53
C ALA A 96 -6.06 16.36 -14.77
N GLY A 97 -6.70 16.86 -13.72
CA GLY A 97 -7.73 17.88 -13.77
C GLY A 97 -9.01 17.42 -14.49
N TYR A 98 -9.28 16.12 -14.49
CA TYR A 98 -10.50 15.55 -15.05
C TYR A 98 -11.63 15.48 -14.02
N TRP A 99 -11.32 15.06 -12.80
CA TRP A 99 -12.22 15.12 -11.65
C TRP A 99 -11.92 16.32 -10.77
N SER A 100 -12.96 16.84 -10.08
CA SER A 100 -12.86 17.86 -9.05
C SER A 100 -13.08 17.32 -7.63
N GLY A 101 -13.42 16.07 -7.49
CA GLY A 101 -13.65 15.30 -6.26
C GLY A 101 -13.79 13.83 -6.62
N PHE A 102 -14.07 12.95 -5.66
CA PHE A 102 -14.23 11.52 -5.89
C PHE A 102 -15.71 11.11 -5.98
N PRO A 103 -16.29 10.90 -7.19
CA PRO A 103 -17.68 10.47 -7.33
C PRO A 103 -17.89 9.15 -6.60
N PHE A 104 -18.75 9.13 -5.58
CA PHE A 104 -18.92 8.00 -4.67
C PHE A 104 -19.20 6.68 -5.39
N TRP A 105 -20.24 6.66 -6.24
CA TRP A 105 -20.65 5.42 -6.91
C TRP A 105 -19.65 4.95 -7.95
N GLN A 106 -19.05 5.83 -8.74
CA GLN A 106 -18.04 5.46 -9.74
C GLN A 106 -16.82 4.85 -9.04
N THR A 107 -16.35 5.47 -7.97
CA THR A 107 -15.21 4.99 -7.18
C THR A 107 -15.54 3.66 -6.48
N ALA A 108 -16.66 3.58 -5.77
CA ALA A 108 -17.03 2.40 -5.00
C ALA A 108 -17.28 1.18 -5.89
N LEU A 109 -18.01 1.35 -7.01
CA LEU A 109 -18.29 0.25 -7.93
C LEU A 109 -17.03 -0.26 -8.63
N LEU A 110 -16.12 0.64 -9.01
CA LEU A 110 -14.83 0.29 -9.60
C LEU A 110 -13.98 -0.51 -8.62
N CYS A 111 -13.84 -0.04 -7.36
CA CYS A 111 -13.10 -0.72 -6.30
C CYS A 111 -13.69 -2.10 -6.00
N MET A 112 -15.01 -2.17 -5.86
CA MET A 112 -15.74 -3.40 -5.57
C MET A 112 -15.56 -4.42 -6.69
N ALA A 113 -15.77 -4.01 -7.93
CA ALA A 113 -15.66 -4.92 -9.07
C ALA A 113 -14.22 -5.43 -9.25
N GLY A 114 -13.21 -4.54 -9.17
CA GLY A 114 -11.80 -4.94 -9.21
C GLY A 114 -11.43 -5.86 -8.06
N GLY A 115 -11.81 -5.53 -6.83
CA GLY A 115 -11.53 -6.35 -5.66
C GLY A 115 -12.13 -7.75 -5.76
N ILE A 116 -13.41 -7.87 -6.09
CA ILE A 116 -14.10 -9.16 -6.23
C ILE A 116 -13.51 -9.98 -7.38
N LEU A 117 -13.18 -9.35 -8.53
CA LEU A 117 -12.49 -10.05 -9.61
C LEU A 117 -11.13 -10.60 -9.15
N GLY A 118 -10.39 -9.85 -8.31
CA GLY A 118 -9.15 -10.32 -7.71
C GLY A 118 -9.32 -11.58 -6.88
N VAL A 119 -10.38 -11.67 -6.08
CA VAL A 119 -10.74 -12.90 -5.34
C VAL A 119 -11.04 -14.04 -6.32
N ILE A 120 -11.94 -13.81 -7.27
CA ILE A 120 -12.43 -14.89 -8.14
C ILE A 120 -11.35 -15.42 -9.09
N PHE A 121 -10.49 -14.54 -9.62
CA PHE A 121 -9.39 -14.95 -10.50
C PHE A 121 -8.33 -15.80 -9.80
N THR A 122 -8.22 -15.71 -8.48
CA THR A 122 -7.28 -16.53 -7.69
C THR A 122 -7.87 -17.87 -7.24
N VAL A 123 -9.20 -18.07 -7.29
CA VAL A 123 -9.82 -19.35 -6.92
C VAL A 123 -9.20 -20.53 -7.67
N PRO A 124 -9.12 -20.53 -9.02
CA PRO A 124 -8.52 -21.65 -9.75
C PRO A 124 -7.01 -21.79 -9.51
N LEU A 125 -6.34 -20.73 -9.01
CA LEU A 125 -4.91 -20.75 -8.73
C LEU A 125 -4.58 -21.41 -7.38
N ARG A 126 -5.53 -21.40 -6.44
CA ARG A 126 -5.33 -21.87 -5.07
C ARG A 126 -4.76 -23.29 -5.01
N TYR A 127 -5.38 -24.24 -5.68
CA TYR A 127 -4.94 -25.63 -5.61
C TYR A 127 -3.51 -25.80 -6.13
N ALA A 128 -3.19 -25.17 -7.26
CA ALA A 128 -1.87 -25.26 -7.85
C ALA A 128 -0.80 -24.51 -7.04
N MET A 129 -1.13 -23.29 -6.57
CA MET A 129 -0.17 -22.39 -5.95
C MET A 129 -0.06 -22.55 -4.42
N VAL A 130 -1.16 -22.89 -3.73
CA VAL A 130 -1.17 -22.99 -2.26
C VAL A 130 -1.00 -24.43 -1.79
N VAL A 131 -1.66 -25.39 -2.46
CA VAL A 131 -1.68 -26.78 -2.01
C VAL A 131 -0.54 -27.62 -2.63
N LYS A 132 -0.30 -27.48 -3.94
CA LYS A 132 0.65 -28.30 -4.71
C LYS A 132 2.02 -27.68 -4.91
N SER A 133 2.23 -26.43 -4.51
CA SER A 133 3.54 -25.76 -4.67
C SER A 133 4.29 -25.68 -3.35
N ASP A 134 5.62 -25.54 -3.47
CA ASP A 134 6.54 -25.29 -2.35
C ASP A 134 6.74 -23.78 -2.09
N LEU A 135 5.79 -22.94 -2.50
CA LEU A 135 5.85 -21.50 -2.26
C LEU A 135 5.79 -21.20 -0.75
N PRO A 136 6.68 -20.34 -0.23
CA PRO A 136 6.86 -20.14 1.21
C PRO A 136 5.69 -19.42 1.90
N TYR A 137 4.97 -18.54 1.20
CA TYR A 137 3.86 -17.74 1.77
C TYR A 137 4.17 -17.13 3.15
N PRO A 138 5.20 -16.26 3.28
CA PRO A 138 5.73 -15.87 4.60
C PRO A 138 4.68 -15.21 5.50
N GLU A 139 3.82 -14.37 4.97
CA GLU A 139 2.79 -13.68 5.75
C GLU A 139 1.64 -14.61 6.12
N GLY A 140 1.23 -15.48 5.20
CA GLY A 140 0.19 -16.49 5.46
C GLY A 140 0.60 -17.49 6.53
N VAL A 141 1.85 -17.93 6.52
CA VAL A 141 2.42 -18.80 7.56
C VAL A 141 2.49 -18.07 8.90
N ALA A 142 2.97 -16.83 8.92
CA ALA A 142 3.05 -16.02 10.14
C ALA A 142 1.65 -15.78 10.76
N ALA A 143 0.65 -15.46 9.94
CA ALA A 143 -0.73 -15.29 10.41
C ALA A 143 -1.30 -16.59 11.00
N ALA A 144 -1.05 -17.73 10.36
CA ALA A 144 -1.46 -19.04 10.87
C ALA A 144 -0.80 -19.37 12.23
N GLU A 145 0.48 -19.08 12.37
CA GLU A 145 1.18 -19.28 13.66
C GLU A 145 0.60 -18.40 14.77
N ILE A 146 0.30 -17.14 14.48
CA ILE A 146 -0.30 -16.21 15.45
C ILE A 146 -1.68 -16.71 15.89
N LEU A 147 -2.53 -17.13 14.93
CA LEU A 147 -3.83 -17.70 15.24
C LEU A 147 -3.73 -18.97 16.09
N LYS A 148 -2.79 -19.87 15.78
CA LYS A 148 -2.56 -21.09 16.57
C LYS A 148 -2.12 -20.80 18.00
N VAL A 149 -1.16 -19.88 18.16
CA VAL A 149 -0.65 -19.52 19.50
C VAL A 149 -1.73 -18.83 20.34
N GLY A 150 -2.55 -17.96 19.71
CA GLY A 150 -3.61 -17.23 20.41
C GLY A 150 -4.86 -18.06 20.74
N SER A 151 -5.01 -19.24 20.12
CA SER A 151 -6.18 -20.13 20.30
C SER A 151 -5.91 -21.32 21.21
N HIS A 152 -4.69 -21.51 21.75
CA HIS A 152 -4.41 -22.58 22.68
C HIS A 152 -5.18 -22.35 23.98
N GLU A 153 -5.93 -23.40 24.33
CA GLU A 153 -7.00 -23.50 25.31
C GLU A 153 -6.70 -22.93 26.71
N GLU A 154 -7.79 -22.59 27.40
CA GLU A 154 -7.90 -22.25 28.80
C GLU A 154 -6.91 -23.03 29.69
N GLY A 155 -5.83 -22.38 30.09
CA GLY A 155 -4.94 -22.92 31.14
C GLY A 155 -3.45 -22.58 31.04
N GLN A 156 -2.96 -21.98 29.97
CA GLN A 156 -1.57 -21.51 29.91
C GLN A 156 -1.50 -20.03 29.50
N ASP A 157 -1.48 -19.23 30.55
CA ASP A 157 -0.89 -17.89 30.73
C ASP A 157 -0.88 -16.89 29.55
N GLU A 158 -1.62 -15.77 29.77
CA GLU A 158 -1.34 -14.35 29.43
C GLU A 158 -0.68 -13.99 28.07
N LYS A 159 -0.19 -14.93 27.27
CA LYS A 159 0.57 -14.62 26.05
C LYS A 159 -0.30 -14.13 24.87
N GLY A 160 -1.59 -14.47 24.84
CA GLY A 160 -2.53 -13.98 23.83
C GLY A 160 -2.97 -12.52 24.05
N GLY A 161 -2.91 -12.03 25.28
CA GLY A 161 -3.24 -10.65 25.64
C GLY A 161 -2.14 -9.63 25.37
N SER A 162 -0.89 -10.08 25.22
CA SER A 162 0.26 -9.18 25.06
C SER A 162 0.24 -8.43 23.74
N GLY A 163 -0.14 -9.08 22.64
CA GLY A 163 -0.08 -8.46 21.31
C GLY A 163 -1.06 -7.29 21.09
N ILE A 164 -2.25 -7.34 21.69
CA ILE A 164 -3.22 -6.23 21.59
C ILE A 164 -2.79 -5.02 22.42
N LYS A 165 -2.08 -5.27 23.51
CA LYS A 165 -1.54 -4.20 24.37
C LYS A 165 -0.48 -3.39 23.60
N GLU A 166 0.42 -4.04 22.88
CA GLU A 166 1.45 -3.37 22.09
C GLU A 166 0.82 -2.60 20.91
N LEU A 167 -0.13 -3.21 20.22
CA LEU A 167 -0.89 -2.55 19.14
C LEU A 167 -1.61 -1.30 19.68
N ALA A 168 -2.34 -1.42 20.79
CA ALA A 168 -3.07 -0.31 21.41
C ALA A 168 -2.13 0.78 21.95
N THR A 169 -1.01 0.39 22.57
CA THR A 169 -0.01 1.33 23.09
C THR A 169 0.64 2.12 21.95
N GLY A 170 1.02 1.45 20.87
CA GLY A 170 1.54 2.11 19.66
C GLY A 170 0.52 3.07 19.06
N GLY A 171 -0.74 2.62 18.96
CA GLY A 171 -1.85 3.44 18.44
C GLY A 171 -2.12 4.68 19.28
N ALA A 172 -2.19 4.52 20.59
CA ALA A 172 -2.40 5.65 21.51
C ALA A 172 -1.23 6.65 21.47
N LEU A 173 0.01 6.16 21.49
CA LEU A 173 1.20 7.03 21.40
C LEU A 173 1.22 7.83 20.09
N ALA A 174 1.12 7.15 18.96
CA ALA A 174 1.17 7.82 17.67
C ALA A 174 -0.05 8.73 17.46
N GLY A 175 -1.23 8.33 17.95
CA GLY A 175 -2.43 9.16 17.91
C GLY A 175 -2.27 10.47 18.68
N VAL A 176 -1.74 10.42 19.91
CA VAL A 176 -1.49 11.61 20.73
C VAL A 176 -0.46 12.52 20.05
N VAL A 177 0.64 11.96 19.56
CA VAL A 177 1.68 12.74 18.87
C VAL A 177 1.11 13.38 17.59
N SER A 178 0.36 12.63 16.78
CA SER A 178 -0.29 13.15 15.57
C SER A 178 -1.31 14.25 15.87
N PHE A 179 -2.05 14.14 16.96
CA PHE A 179 -2.96 15.19 17.42
C PHE A 179 -2.21 16.46 17.86
N CYS A 180 -1.06 16.31 18.53
CA CYS A 180 -0.22 17.44 18.93
C CYS A 180 0.44 18.13 17.72
N THR A 181 0.83 17.38 16.68
CA THR A 181 1.48 17.92 15.49
C THR A 181 0.48 18.48 14.48
N GLY A 182 -0.49 17.68 14.06
CA GLY A 182 -1.45 18.03 13.00
C GLY A 182 -2.68 18.79 13.51
N GLY A 183 -3.15 18.49 14.73
CA GLY A 183 -4.33 19.12 15.33
C GLY A 183 -4.00 20.42 16.04
N LEU A 184 -3.33 20.33 17.17
CA LEU A 184 -3.00 21.49 18.00
C LEU A 184 -1.87 22.34 17.42
N ARG A 185 -1.05 21.80 16.54
CA ARG A 185 0.14 22.40 15.94
C ARG A 185 1.14 22.94 16.99
N VAL A 186 1.22 22.26 18.14
CA VAL A 186 2.18 22.61 19.22
C VAL A 186 3.54 21.96 19.02
N ALA A 187 3.62 20.87 18.27
CA ALA A 187 4.86 20.20 17.90
C ALA A 187 5.00 20.16 16.38
N ALA A 188 6.21 20.29 15.86
CA ALA A 188 6.48 20.18 14.45
C ALA A 188 6.49 18.68 14.03
N ASP A 189 6.07 18.41 12.81
CA ASP A 189 6.14 17.08 12.18
C ASP A 189 7.50 16.80 11.55
N SER A 190 8.31 17.82 11.35
CA SER A 190 9.62 17.74 10.72
C SER A 190 10.52 18.93 11.10
N ALA A 191 11.82 18.75 10.91
CA ALA A 191 12.81 19.81 10.97
C ALA A 191 13.85 19.60 9.87
N SER A 192 14.30 20.68 9.23
CA SER A 192 15.33 20.62 8.21
C SER A 192 16.36 21.71 8.48
N TYR A 193 17.62 21.33 8.41
CA TYR A 193 18.71 22.29 8.45
C TYR A 193 19.23 22.51 7.02
N TRP A 194 19.20 23.77 6.59
CA TRP A 194 19.61 24.19 5.26
C TRP A 194 20.92 24.99 5.31
N PHE A 195 21.83 24.66 4.41
CA PHE A 195 23.08 25.40 4.30
C PHE A 195 23.57 25.50 2.85
N LYS A 196 24.41 26.51 2.58
CA LYS A 196 25.07 26.68 1.28
C LYS A 196 26.57 26.37 1.40
N SER A 197 27.11 25.76 0.33
CA SER A 197 28.53 25.65 0.09
C SER A 197 28.80 26.24 -1.30
N GLY A 198 29.25 27.50 -1.34
CA GLY A 198 29.25 28.30 -2.57
C GLY A 198 27.83 28.53 -3.09
N ALA A 199 27.57 28.17 -4.34
CA ALA A 199 26.23 28.24 -4.94
C ALA A 199 25.38 26.97 -4.67
N ALA A 200 25.99 25.89 -4.21
CA ALA A 200 25.29 24.61 -3.94
C ALA A 200 24.50 24.69 -2.64
N ILE A 201 23.25 24.25 -2.71
CA ILE A 201 22.31 24.21 -1.57
C ILE A 201 22.16 22.77 -1.09
N PHE A 202 22.33 22.57 0.21
CA PHE A 202 22.20 21.29 0.90
C PHE A 202 21.10 21.33 1.94
N GLN A 203 20.50 20.16 2.18
CA GLN A 203 19.50 19.94 3.23
C GLN A 203 19.90 18.75 4.09
N LEU A 204 19.83 18.91 5.41
CA LEU A 204 19.81 17.81 6.37
C LEU A 204 18.39 17.69 6.92
N PRO A 205 17.60 16.77 6.39
CA PRO A 205 16.20 16.63 6.77
C PRO A 205 16.01 15.66 7.92
N MET A 206 15.00 15.90 8.75
CA MET A 206 14.49 14.96 9.73
C MET A 206 12.98 15.09 9.82
N GLY A 207 12.27 13.97 9.72
CA GLY A 207 10.84 13.88 9.99
C GLY A 207 10.58 13.20 11.32
N PHE A 208 9.45 13.50 11.96
CA PHE A 208 9.11 13.03 13.31
C PHE A 208 7.87 12.14 13.34
N SER A 209 7.40 11.65 12.19
CA SER A 209 6.26 10.74 12.12
C SER A 209 6.58 9.38 12.74
N LEU A 210 5.80 8.97 13.72
CA LEU A 210 5.91 7.65 14.35
C LEU A 210 5.34 6.54 13.48
N ALA A 211 4.34 6.83 12.66
CA ALA A 211 3.84 5.88 11.66
C ALA A 211 4.94 5.51 10.66
N LEU A 212 5.72 6.48 10.20
CA LEU A 212 6.82 6.25 9.27
C LEU A 212 8.01 5.54 9.91
N LEU A 213 8.25 5.77 11.20
CA LEU A 213 9.18 4.96 12.00
C LEU A 213 8.74 3.49 12.02
N GLY A 214 7.45 3.23 12.31
CA GLY A 214 6.87 1.89 12.26
C GLY A 214 6.96 1.25 10.88
N ALA A 215 6.62 2.00 9.82
CA ALA A 215 6.76 1.53 8.44
C ALA A 215 8.21 1.15 8.10
N GLY A 216 9.17 1.97 8.54
CA GLY A 216 10.60 1.69 8.37
C GLY A 216 11.06 0.41 9.09
N TYR A 217 10.54 0.18 10.31
CA TYR A 217 10.81 -1.07 11.04
C TYR A 217 10.35 -2.31 10.23
N LEU A 218 9.18 -2.22 9.59
CA LEU A 218 8.63 -3.30 8.76
C LEU A 218 9.40 -3.47 7.44
N VAL A 219 9.83 -2.37 6.81
CA VAL A 219 10.64 -2.38 5.57
C VAL A 219 12.02 -3.01 5.79
N GLY A 220 12.59 -2.83 6.98
CA GLY A 220 13.86 -3.42 7.38
C GLY A 220 15.10 -2.73 6.81
N LEU A 221 16.27 -3.21 7.23
CA LEU A 221 17.56 -2.54 6.99
C LEU A 221 17.88 -2.35 5.49
N THR A 222 17.65 -3.38 4.69
CA THR A 222 17.97 -3.36 3.25
C THR A 222 17.20 -2.27 2.51
N GLY A 223 15.90 -2.16 2.77
CA GLY A 223 15.07 -1.10 2.21
C GLY A 223 15.44 0.28 2.75
N GLY A 224 15.72 0.38 4.06
CA GLY A 224 16.15 1.63 4.68
C GLY A 224 17.45 2.19 4.11
N ILE A 225 18.46 1.34 3.90
CA ILE A 225 19.73 1.74 3.26
C ILE A 225 19.50 2.18 1.81
N ALA A 226 18.65 1.48 1.07
CA ALA A 226 18.32 1.85 -0.29
C ALA A 226 17.64 3.23 -0.36
N ILE A 227 16.68 3.50 0.53
CA ILE A 227 16.03 4.82 0.64
C ILE A 227 17.06 5.91 1.01
N LEU A 228 17.95 5.65 1.97
CA LEU A 228 18.99 6.59 2.36
C LEU A 228 19.94 6.92 1.21
N LEU A 229 20.30 5.92 0.39
CA LEU A 229 21.07 6.13 -0.83
C LEU A 229 20.32 7.05 -1.80
N GLY A 230 19.02 6.84 -1.99
CA GLY A 230 18.17 7.72 -2.82
C GLY A 230 18.14 9.16 -2.31
N ILE A 231 17.98 9.38 -1.00
CA ILE A 231 18.04 10.69 -0.37
C ILE A 231 19.40 11.35 -0.62
N SER A 232 20.49 10.58 -0.48
CA SER A 232 21.85 11.06 -0.71
C SER A 232 22.08 11.47 -2.17
N ILE A 233 21.55 10.71 -3.13
CA ILE A 233 21.59 11.06 -4.56
C ILE A 233 20.81 12.36 -4.81
N ALA A 234 19.59 12.49 -4.26
CA ALA A 234 18.76 13.67 -4.49
C ALA A 234 19.31 14.94 -3.82
N TRP A 235 19.55 14.87 -2.51
CA TRP A 235 19.84 16.03 -1.67
C TRP A 235 21.33 16.23 -1.36
N GLY A 236 22.15 15.20 -1.58
CA GLY A 236 23.60 15.26 -1.48
C GLY A 236 24.30 15.57 -2.80
N VAL A 237 23.66 15.24 -3.94
CA VAL A 237 24.29 15.39 -5.27
C VAL A 237 23.41 16.20 -6.23
N ALA A 238 22.19 15.78 -6.53
CA ALA A 238 21.41 16.35 -7.63
C ALA A 238 20.94 17.79 -7.34
N VAL A 239 20.32 18.06 -6.19
CA VAL A 239 19.88 19.41 -5.82
C VAL A 239 21.08 20.37 -5.68
N PRO A 240 22.19 20.02 -4.99
CA PRO A 240 23.41 20.82 -4.98
C PRO A 240 23.97 21.11 -6.38
N TYR A 241 24.01 20.13 -7.27
CA TYR A 241 24.46 20.30 -8.64
C TYR A 241 23.59 21.28 -9.42
N PHE A 242 22.27 21.10 -9.41
CA PHE A 242 21.37 22.00 -10.13
C PHE A 242 21.32 23.41 -9.53
N SER A 243 21.40 23.54 -8.21
CA SER A 243 21.44 24.87 -7.56
C SER A 243 22.73 25.64 -7.85
N SER A 244 23.83 24.92 -8.11
CA SER A 244 25.09 25.57 -8.53
C SER A 244 25.13 25.91 -10.03
N SER A 245 24.33 25.18 -10.85
CA SER A 245 24.31 25.33 -12.30
C SER A 245 23.27 26.33 -12.80
N VAL A 246 22.24 26.60 -12.01
CA VAL A 246 21.15 27.53 -12.35
C VAL A 246 21.20 28.73 -11.39
N PRO A 247 21.23 29.97 -11.88
CA PRO A 247 21.23 31.14 -11.00
C PRO A 247 19.93 31.22 -10.20
N GLN A 248 20.06 31.47 -8.91
CA GLN A 248 18.89 31.67 -8.03
C GLN A 248 18.22 33.00 -8.40
N PRO A 249 16.91 33.05 -8.70
CA PRO A 249 16.18 34.30 -8.91
C PRO A 249 16.28 35.21 -7.68
N ALA A 250 16.42 36.53 -7.91
CA ALA A 250 16.61 37.50 -6.83
C ALA A 250 15.37 37.63 -5.90
N ASP A 251 14.20 37.29 -6.41
CA ASP A 251 12.91 37.32 -5.73
C ASP A 251 12.54 36.00 -5.01
N MET A 252 13.41 34.99 -5.08
CA MET A 252 13.12 33.67 -4.55
C MET A 252 14.06 33.28 -3.41
N GLU A 253 13.47 32.88 -2.27
CA GLU A 253 14.24 32.39 -1.13
C GLU A 253 14.99 31.08 -1.43
N MET A 254 16.10 30.85 -0.72
CA MET A 254 16.96 29.67 -0.89
C MET A 254 16.17 28.33 -0.82
N VAL A 255 15.30 28.19 0.17
CA VAL A 255 14.53 26.96 0.38
C VAL A 255 13.53 26.75 -0.75
N ALA A 256 12.80 27.80 -1.13
CA ALA A 256 11.84 27.75 -2.23
C ALA A 256 12.52 27.40 -3.56
N PHE A 257 13.69 27.95 -3.82
CA PHE A 257 14.48 27.66 -5.02
C PHE A 257 14.95 26.19 -5.06
N ALA A 258 15.51 25.68 -3.96
CA ALA A 258 15.92 24.27 -3.88
C ALA A 258 14.73 23.31 -4.06
N MET A 259 13.60 23.61 -3.43
CA MET A 259 12.37 22.81 -3.57
C MET A 259 11.80 22.86 -5.00
N LYS A 260 11.89 24.00 -5.69
CA LYS A 260 11.52 24.14 -7.10
C LYS A 260 12.39 23.25 -7.98
N LEU A 261 13.71 23.31 -7.82
CA LEU A 261 14.65 22.46 -8.58
C LEU A 261 14.40 20.97 -8.34
N TRP A 262 14.14 20.59 -7.10
CA TRP A 262 13.77 19.21 -6.78
C TRP A 262 12.48 18.80 -7.48
N LYS A 263 11.41 19.60 -7.43
CA LYS A 263 10.12 19.30 -8.07
C LYS A 263 10.21 19.21 -9.58
N GLU A 264 10.92 20.14 -10.23
CA GLU A 264 10.95 20.26 -11.69
C GLU A 264 12.00 19.37 -12.37
N LYS A 265 13.05 18.94 -11.64
CA LYS A 265 14.17 18.17 -12.22
C LYS A 265 14.44 16.87 -11.50
N VAL A 266 14.80 16.93 -10.22
CA VAL A 266 15.27 15.76 -9.46
C VAL A 266 14.18 14.73 -9.27
N ARG A 267 12.95 15.15 -9.09
CA ARG A 267 11.80 14.25 -8.96
C ARG A 267 11.59 13.41 -10.22
N PHE A 268 11.81 13.96 -11.43
CA PHE A 268 11.76 13.22 -12.68
C PHE A 268 12.91 12.21 -12.81
N ILE A 269 14.08 12.50 -12.26
CA ILE A 269 15.18 11.52 -12.12
C ILE A 269 14.70 10.33 -11.26
N GLY A 270 14.07 10.61 -10.12
CA GLY A 270 13.47 9.59 -9.26
C GLY A 270 12.42 8.76 -10.01
N ALA A 271 11.55 9.40 -10.78
CA ALA A 271 10.53 8.72 -11.59
C ALA A 271 11.16 7.77 -12.63
N GLY A 272 12.21 8.19 -13.34
CA GLY A 272 12.97 7.35 -14.27
C GLY A 272 13.63 6.15 -13.58
N THR A 273 14.21 6.36 -12.40
CA THR A 273 14.82 5.29 -11.58
C THR A 273 13.76 4.28 -11.13
N ILE A 274 12.61 4.73 -10.65
CA ILE A 274 11.48 3.86 -10.27
C ILE A 274 10.97 3.09 -11.49
N GLY A 275 10.79 3.77 -12.63
CA GLY A 275 10.28 3.16 -13.86
C GLY A 275 11.14 2.00 -14.34
N ILE A 276 12.45 2.21 -14.48
CA ILE A 276 13.35 1.14 -14.91
C ILE A 276 13.47 0.01 -13.88
N ALA A 277 13.46 0.34 -12.58
CA ALA A 277 13.46 -0.65 -11.51
C ALA A 277 12.21 -1.53 -11.55
N ALA A 278 11.05 -0.94 -11.82
CA ALA A 278 9.78 -1.66 -11.97
C ALA A 278 9.81 -2.59 -13.19
N VAL A 279 10.25 -2.09 -14.34
CA VAL A 279 10.40 -2.90 -15.57
C VAL A 279 11.38 -4.05 -15.32
N TRP A 280 12.51 -3.79 -14.71
CA TRP A 280 13.51 -4.81 -14.37
C TRP A 280 12.94 -5.90 -13.45
N THR A 281 12.24 -5.50 -12.40
CA THR A 281 11.60 -6.43 -11.45
C THR A 281 10.60 -7.33 -12.18
N LEU A 282 9.81 -6.78 -13.09
CA LEU A 282 8.87 -7.56 -13.89
C LEU A 282 9.56 -8.51 -14.86
N LEU A 283 10.66 -8.08 -15.52
CA LEU A 283 11.46 -8.96 -16.38
C LEU A 283 12.02 -10.14 -15.60
N MET A 284 12.53 -9.91 -14.39
CA MET A 284 13.04 -10.97 -13.51
C MET A 284 11.94 -11.94 -13.07
N LEU A 285 10.72 -11.47 -12.95
CA LEU A 285 9.56 -12.26 -12.52
C LEU A 285 8.77 -12.87 -13.69
N LEU A 286 9.12 -12.58 -14.95
CA LEU A 286 8.46 -13.15 -16.13
C LEU A 286 8.44 -14.68 -16.10
N LYS A 287 9.55 -15.33 -15.75
CA LYS A 287 9.61 -16.79 -15.68
C LYS A 287 8.68 -17.35 -14.60
N PRO A 288 8.76 -16.90 -13.33
CA PRO A 288 7.77 -17.26 -12.30
C PRO A 288 6.32 -16.96 -12.70
N MET A 289 6.06 -15.82 -13.35
CA MET A 289 4.72 -15.46 -13.82
C MET A 289 4.18 -16.46 -14.86
N ILE A 290 5.00 -16.82 -15.85
CA ILE A 290 4.64 -17.82 -16.87
C ILE A 290 4.42 -19.19 -16.23
N GLU A 291 5.24 -19.57 -15.25
CA GLU A 291 5.07 -20.83 -14.49
C GLU A 291 3.74 -20.82 -13.71
N GLY A 292 3.41 -19.72 -13.04
CA GLY A 292 2.13 -19.52 -12.36
C GLY A 292 0.94 -19.63 -13.32
N MET A 293 1.00 -18.95 -14.48
CA MET A 293 -0.05 -19.06 -15.50
C MET A 293 -0.19 -20.48 -16.04
N LYS A 294 0.91 -21.19 -16.31
CA LYS A 294 0.86 -22.59 -16.76
C LYS A 294 0.21 -23.51 -15.73
N MET A 295 0.51 -23.32 -14.44
CA MET A 295 -0.12 -24.07 -13.36
C MET A 295 -1.63 -23.77 -13.29
N SER A 296 -2.01 -22.52 -13.47
CA SER A 296 -3.41 -22.09 -13.55
C SER A 296 -4.16 -22.79 -14.68
N PHE A 297 -3.64 -22.75 -15.91
CA PHE A 297 -4.28 -23.40 -17.06
C PHE A 297 -4.39 -24.92 -16.91
N LYS A 298 -3.40 -25.57 -16.28
CA LYS A 298 -3.49 -27.01 -15.97
C LYS A 298 -4.58 -27.33 -14.95
N SER A 299 -4.83 -26.44 -13.99
CA SER A 299 -5.88 -26.59 -12.98
C SER A 299 -7.29 -26.49 -13.57
N PHE A 300 -7.50 -25.72 -14.63
CA PHE A 300 -8.79 -25.63 -15.32
C PHE A 300 -9.25 -26.95 -15.99
N GLY A 301 -8.30 -27.84 -16.32
CA GLY A 301 -8.56 -29.12 -16.99
C GLY A 301 -8.74 -30.33 -16.08
N GLY A 302 -8.43 -30.22 -14.80
CA GLY A 302 -8.47 -31.33 -13.85
C GLY A 302 -9.44 -31.05 -12.71
N GLY A 303 -10.71 -31.42 -12.86
CA GLY A 303 -11.66 -31.41 -11.76
C GLY A 303 -11.18 -32.35 -10.65
N VAL A 304 -10.64 -31.82 -9.56
CA VAL A 304 -10.39 -32.60 -8.35
C VAL A 304 -11.76 -32.85 -7.71
N PRO A 305 -12.13 -34.09 -7.44
CA PRO A 305 -13.33 -34.36 -6.65
C PRO A 305 -13.11 -33.71 -5.28
N ALA A 306 -13.90 -32.69 -4.95
CA ALA A 306 -13.86 -32.05 -3.64
C ALA A 306 -14.50 -32.99 -2.62
N ALA A 307 -13.72 -33.97 -2.19
CA ALA A 307 -14.19 -34.96 -1.21
C ALA A 307 -14.13 -34.40 0.22
N GLU A 308 -13.20 -33.50 0.49
CA GLU A 308 -12.98 -32.98 1.83
C GLU A 308 -13.34 -31.49 1.93
N ARG A 309 -13.85 -31.06 3.09
CA ARG A 309 -14.22 -29.67 3.40
C ARG A 309 -13.10 -28.67 3.09
N VAL A 310 -11.87 -29.02 3.42
CA VAL A 310 -10.65 -28.20 3.25
C VAL A 310 -10.21 -28.00 1.79
N GLU A 311 -10.84 -28.67 0.85
CA GLU A 311 -10.57 -28.55 -0.58
C GLU A 311 -11.72 -27.90 -1.37
N GLN A 312 -12.82 -27.55 -0.69
CA GLN A 312 -14.00 -26.97 -1.32
C GLN A 312 -13.79 -25.47 -1.60
N ASP A 313 -13.56 -25.14 -2.86
CA ASP A 313 -13.58 -23.76 -3.36
C ASP A 313 -14.99 -23.32 -3.77
N LEU A 314 -15.15 -22.03 -4.13
CA LEU A 314 -16.38 -21.55 -4.75
C LEU A 314 -16.72 -22.40 -6.00
N SER A 315 -18.00 -22.75 -6.13
CA SER A 315 -18.45 -23.56 -7.26
C SER A 315 -18.19 -22.85 -8.60
N PRO A 316 -17.90 -23.59 -9.69
CA PRO A 316 -17.69 -22.98 -11.01
C PRO A 316 -18.87 -22.11 -11.48
N LYS A 317 -20.08 -22.47 -11.12
CA LYS A 317 -21.29 -21.67 -11.43
C LYS A 317 -21.26 -20.32 -10.69
N ALA A 318 -20.90 -20.34 -9.40
CA ALA A 318 -20.75 -19.11 -8.62
C ALA A 318 -19.62 -18.23 -9.15
N MET A 319 -18.49 -18.83 -9.55
CA MET A 319 -17.37 -18.09 -10.16
C MET A 319 -17.79 -17.39 -11.45
N ILE A 320 -18.44 -18.09 -12.37
CA ILE A 320 -18.94 -17.51 -13.63
C ILE A 320 -19.94 -16.38 -13.34
N PHE A 321 -20.86 -16.59 -12.40
CA PHE A 321 -21.82 -15.57 -11.99
C PHE A 321 -21.12 -14.30 -11.50
N TRP A 322 -20.13 -14.44 -10.61
CA TRP A 322 -19.38 -13.31 -10.08
C TRP A 322 -18.55 -12.59 -11.17
N VAL A 323 -17.86 -13.33 -12.03
CA VAL A 323 -17.09 -12.74 -13.14
C VAL A 323 -18.00 -11.92 -14.04
N LEU A 324 -19.10 -12.49 -14.52
CA LEU A 324 -20.04 -11.80 -15.42
C LEU A 324 -20.69 -10.60 -14.74
N SER A 325 -21.07 -10.72 -13.46
CA SER A 325 -21.65 -9.63 -12.69
C SER A 325 -20.64 -8.48 -12.52
N MET A 326 -19.39 -8.77 -12.21
CA MET A 326 -18.37 -7.73 -12.03
C MET A 326 -17.94 -7.10 -13.36
N MET A 327 -17.88 -7.88 -14.45
CA MET A 327 -17.67 -7.32 -15.79
C MET A 327 -18.82 -6.38 -16.19
N LEU A 328 -20.06 -6.73 -15.86
CA LEU A 328 -21.21 -5.85 -16.09
C LEU A 328 -21.10 -4.56 -15.29
N ILE A 329 -20.73 -4.65 -13.99
CA ILE A 329 -20.53 -3.48 -13.13
C ILE A 329 -19.40 -2.59 -13.67
N LEU A 330 -18.28 -3.17 -14.12
CA LEU A 330 -17.21 -2.42 -14.77
C LEU A 330 -17.69 -1.74 -16.05
N GLY A 331 -18.43 -2.46 -16.90
CA GLY A 331 -19.02 -1.89 -18.12
C GLY A 331 -19.94 -0.72 -17.83
N VAL A 332 -20.81 -0.84 -16.82
CA VAL A 332 -21.67 0.26 -16.36
C VAL A 332 -20.84 1.44 -15.82
N SER A 333 -19.79 1.15 -15.04
CA SER A 333 -18.91 2.20 -14.49
C SER A 333 -18.17 2.94 -15.61
N PHE A 334 -17.64 2.22 -16.62
CA PHE A 334 -17.02 2.84 -17.78
C PHE A 334 -18.02 3.63 -18.62
N TYR A 335 -19.23 3.10 -18.80
CA TYR A 335 -20.28 3.82 -19.54
C TYR A 335 -20.64 5.15 -18.88
N HIS A 336 -20.79 5.17 -17.53
CA HIS A 336 -21.01 6.40 -16.80
C HIS A 336 -19.82 7.36 -16.90
N PHE A 337 -18.60 6.86 -16.75
CA PHE A 337 -17.40 7.68 -16.85
C PHE A 337 -17.25 8.32 -18.25
N ILE A 338 -17.57 7.57 -19.31
CA ILE A 338 -17.55 8.07 -20.69
C ILE A 338 -18.70 9.03 -20.95
N GLY A 339 -19.85 8.83 -20.29
CA GLY A 339 -21.02 9.71 -20.42
C GLY A 339 -20.77 11.15 -19.97
N ASP A 340 -19.80 11.37 -19.09
CA ASP A 340 -19.34 12.70 -18.67
C ASP A 340 -18.48 13.42 -19.73
N SER A 341 -18.14 12.72 -20.83
CA SER A 341 -17.37 13.26 -21.94
C SER A 341 -18.24 13.67 -23.13
N HIS A 342 -17.64 14.33 -24.12
CA HIS A 342 -18.32 14.66 -25.39
C HIS A 342 -18.41 13.47 -26.36
N ILE A 343 -17.88 12.30 -25.99
CA ILE A 343 -17.87 11.11 -26.83
C ILE A 343 -19.18 10.35 -26.69
N SER A 344 -19.87 10.12 -27.79
CA SER A 344 -21.18 9.48 -27.80
C SER A 344 -21.32 8.42 -28.89
N GLY A 345 -22.44 7.70 -28.89
CA GLY A 345 -22.79 6.73 -29.91
C GLY A 345 -21.89 5.49 -29.93
N GLY A 346 -21.54 5.02 -31.14
CA GLY A 346 -20.75 3.80 -31.32
C GLY A 346 -19.35 3.87 -30.73
N MET A 347 -18.74 5.06 -30.67
CA MET A 347 -17.42 5.27 -30.09
C MET A 347 -17.44 5.07 -28.56
N ALA A 348 -18.46 5.57 -27.88
CA ALA A 348 -18.61 5.35 -26.44
C ALA A 348 -18.71 3.85 -26.11
N TRP A 349 -19.53 3.12 -26.85
CA TRP A 349 -19.65 1.67 -26.68
C TRP A 349 -18.38 0.91 -27.01
N LEU A 350 -17.63 1.32 -28.05
CA LEU A 350 -16.32 0.74 -28.36
C LEU A 350 -15.38 0.90 -27.16
N LEU A 351 -15.28 2.10 -26.59
CA LEU A 351 -14.41 2.36 -25.44
C LEU A 351 -14.86 1.58 -24.19
N VAL A 352 -16.17 1.46 -23.93
CA VAL A 352 -16.70 0.62 -22.83
C VAL A 352 -16.26 -0.82 -22.97
N ILE A 353 -16.42 -1.39 -24.17
CA ILE A 353 -16.06 -2.78 -24.45
C ILE A 353 -14.55 -2.97 -24.33
N VAL A 354 -13.76 -2.08 -24.94
CA VAL A 354 -12.28 -2.14 -24.88
C VAL A 354 -11.81 -2.05 -23.44
N CYS A 355 -12.27 -1.08 -22.63
CA CYS A 355 -11.85 -0.94 -21.23
C CYS A 355 -12.29 -2.14 -20.38
N THR A 356 -13.50 -2.65 -20.56
CA THR A 356 -13.99 -3.82 -19.82
C THR A 356 -13.16 -5.06 -20.15
N LEU A 357 -12.82 -5.28 -21.41
CA LEU A 357 -11.97 -6.39 -21.83
C LEU A 357 -10.53 -6.20 -21.32
N LEU A 358 -9.95 -5.00 -21.45
CA LEU A 358 -8.62 -4.71 -20.92
C LEU A 358 -8.55 -4.93 -19.40
N ALA A 359 -9.51 -4.41 -18.64
CA ALA A 359 -9.57 -4.60 -17.20
C ALA A 359 -9.68 -6.10 -16.82
N SER A 360 -10.46 -6.87 -17.57
CA SER A 360 -10.66 -8.29 -17.31
C SER A 360 -9.44 -9.13 -17.71
N VAL A 361 -8.90 -8.93 -18.90
CA VAL A 361 -7.77 -9.72 -19.42
C VAL A 361 -6.48 -9.37 -18.72
N ILE A 362 -6.13 -8.09 -18.63
CA ILE A 362 -4.93 -7.64 -17.91
C ILE A 362 -5.10 -7.98 -16.44
N GLY A 363 -6.29 -7.76 -15.86
CA GLY A 363 -6.60 -8.12 -14.48
C GLY A 363 -6.35 -9.60 -14.19
N PHE A 364 -6.80 -10.51 -15.05
CA PHE A 364 -6.55 -11.95 -14.88
C PHE A 364 -5.06 -12.31 -14.96
N LEU A 365 -4.34 -11.77 -15.94
CA LEU A 365 -2.89 -12.00 -16.08
C LEU A 365 -2.12 -11.49 -14.86
N VAL A 366 -2.50 -10.30 -14.40
CA VAL A 366 -1.89 -9.65 -13.24
C VAL A 366 -2.26 -10.40 -11.95
N ALA A 367 -3.48 -10.91 -11.81
CA ALA A 367 -3.88 -11.73 -10.67
C ALA A 367 -3.00 -12.98 -10.53
N ALA A 368 -2.77 -13.69 -11.62
CA ALA A 368 -1.90 -14.87 -11.63
C ALA A 368 -0.45 -14.50 -11.27
N ALA A 369 0.05 -13.41 -11.83
CA ALA A 369 1.40 -12.92 -11.60
C ALA A 369 1.61 -12.48 -10.15
N CYS A 370 0.75 -11.60 -9.64
CA CYS A 370 0.84 -11.07 -8.28
C CYS A 370 0.64 -12.15 -7.24
N GLY A 371 -0.30 -13.07 -7.46
CA GLY A 371 -0.53 -14.20 -6.57
C GLY A 371 0.69 -15.12 -6.44
N TYR A 372 1.38 -15.40 -7.54
CA TYR A 372 2.62 -16.16 -7.50
C TYR A 372 3.75 -15.41 -6.77
N MET A 373 3.90 -14.11 -7.06
CA MET A 373 4.89 -13.27 -6.39
C MET A 373 4.64 -13.17 -4.88
N ALA A 374 3.38 -13.01 -4.48
CA ALA A 374 3.01 -13.02 -3.07
C ALA A 374 3.44 -14.32 -2.39
N GLY A 375 3.25 -15.45 -3.05
CA GLY A 375 3.70 -16.76 -2.55
C GLY A 375 5.21 -16.83 -2.34
N LEU A 376 6.00 -16.14 -3.17
CA LEU A 376 7.46 -16.13 -3.08
C LEU A 376 8.00 -15.17 -2.01
N VAL A 377 7.51 -13.93 -1.98
CA VAL A 377 8.14 -12.84 -1.21
C VAL A 377 7.24 -12.19 -0.17
N GLY A 378 5.98 -12.57 -0.10
CA GLY A 378 4.96 -11.91 0.72
C GLY A 378 4.18 -10.84 -0.03
N SER A 379 2.97 -10.49 0.46
CA SER A 379 2.11 -9.49 -0.18
C SER A 379 2.67 -8.07 -0.01
N SER A 380 3.20 -7.75 1.16
CA SER A 380 3.79 -6.44 1.46
C SER A 380 5.07 -6.14 0.67
N SER A 381 5.82 -7.18 0.28
CA SER A 381 7.06 -7.08 -0.51
C SER A 381 6.83 -7.25 -2.02
N SER A 382 5.63 -7.56 -2.43
CA SER A 382 5.28 -7.74 -3.84
C SER A 382 5.27 -6.40 -4.60
N PRO A 383 5.81 -6.33 -5.83
CA PRO A 383 5.97 -5.08 -6.56
C PRO A 383 4.66 -4.62 -7.24
N ILE A 384 3.58 -4.40 -6.48
CA ILE A 384 2.28 -3.94 -6.98
C ILE A 384 2.42 -2.63 -7.77
N SER A 385 3.26 -1.70 -7.29
CA SER A 385 3.53 -0.44 -8.01
C SER A 385 4.13 -0.68 -9.40
N GLY A 386 5.05 -1.65 -9.52
CA GLY A 386 5.67 -2.01 -10.79
C GLY A 386 4.66 -2.62 -11.76
N VAL A 387 3.82 -3.53 -11.27
CA VAL A 387 2.73 -4.13 -12.04
C VAL A 387 1.74 -3.04 -12.48
N GLY A 388 1.45 -2.07 -11.60
CA GLY A 388 0.63 -0.90 -11.92
C GLY A 388 1.19 -0.08 -13.07
N ILE A 389 2.48 0.24 -13.06
CA ILE A 389 3.14 0.98 -14.14
C ILE A 389 2.96 0.26 -15.48
N VAL A 390 3.25 -1.04 -15.53
CA VAL A 390 3.11 -1.81 -16.78
C VAL A 390 1.66 -1.87 -17.24
N SER A 391 0.72 -2.03 -16.31
CA SER A 391 -0.71 -2.02 -16.64
C SER A 391 -1.15 -0.67 -17.21
N ILE A 392 -0.73 0.45 -16.59
CA ILE A 392 -1.02 1.80 -17.10
C ILE A 392 -0.41 2.01 -18.49
N VAL A 393 0.84 1.61 -18.69
CA VAL A 393 1.48 1.71 -20.02
C VAL A 393 0.73 0.88 -21.06
N ALA A 394 0.40 -0.37 -20.75
CA ALA A 394 -0.33 -1.24 -21.67
C ALA A 394 -1.72 -0.67 -22.03
N ILE A 395 -2.48 -0.21 -21.05
CA ILE A 395 -3.80 0.41 -21.25
C ILE A 395 -3.65 1.71 -22.07
N SER A 396 -2.66 2.57 -21.71
CA SER A 396 -2.38 3.81 -22.44
C SER A 396 -2.11 3.56 -23.92
N LEU A 397 -1.26 2.57 -24.24
CA LEU A 397 -0.89 2.26 -25.62
C LEU A 397 -2.10 1.76 -26.42
N VAL A 398 -2.96 0.92 -25.82
CA VAL A 398 -4.17 0.45 -26.51
C VAL A 398 -5.14 1.60 -26.73
N LEU A 399 -5.38 2.44 -25.73
CA LEU A 399 -6.29 3.59 -25.85
C LEU A 399 -5.72 4.68 -26.78
N LEU A 400 -4.39 4.86 -26.82
CA LEU A 400 -3.73 5.71 -27.78
C LEU A 400 -3.99 5.21 -29.22
N LEU A 401 -3.79 3.91 -29.47
CA LEU A 401 -4.04 3.30 -30.76
C LEU A 401 -5.50 3.45 -31.21
N VAL A 402 -6.45 3.23 -30.28
CA VAL A 402 -7.89 3.46 -30.55
C VAL A 402 -8.16 4.94 -30.83
N GLY A 403 -7.54 5.83 -30.06
CA GLY A 403 -7.68 7.29 -30.23
C GLY A 403 -7.13 7.78 -31.56
N GLU A 404 -5.93 7.33 -31.98
CA GLU A 404 -5.33 7.66 -33.28
C GLU A 404 -6.15 7.13 -34.43
N SER A 405 -6.55 5.85 -34.38
CA SER A 405 -7.33 5.20 -35.46
C SER A 405 -8.69 5.86 -35.68
N ASN A 406 -9.24 6.54 -34.71
CA ASN A 406 -10.56 7.18 -34.78
C ASN A 406 -10.49 8.72 -34.71
N GLY A 407 -9.30 9.31 -34.87
CA GLY A 407 -9.11 10.75 -34.92
C GLY A 407 -9.35 11.51 -33.62
N LEU A 408 -9.46 10.81 -32.46
CA LEU A 408 -9.69 11.44 -31.16
C LEU A 408 -8.49 12.24 -30.66
N MET A 409 -7.29 11.93 -31.15
CA MET A 409 -6.04 12.58 -30.71
C MET A 409 -5.86 14.01 -31.24
N ALA A 410 -6.67 14.44 -32.20
CA ALA A 410 -6.61 15.80 -32.77
C ALA A 410 -7.08 16.86 -31.74
N ASP A 411 -8.03 16.51 -30.89
CA ASP A 411 -8.61 17.40 -29.87
C ASP A 411 -7.94 17.21 -28.51
N GLU A 412 -7.57 18.31 -27.84
CA GLU A 412 -6.95 18.32 -26.52
C GLU A 412 -7.88 17.76 -25.43
N ALA A 413 -9.17 18.06 -25.50
CA ALA A 413 -10.17 17.55 -24.58
C ALA A 413 -10.27 16.01 -24.66
N ASN A 414 -10.24 15.46 -25.86
CA ASN A 414 -10.25 14.01 -26.07
C ASN A 414 -8.96 13.34 -25.57
N ARG A 415 -7.78 13.97 -25.76
CA ARG A 415 -6.51 13.46 -25.21
C ARG A 415 -6.56 13.42 -23.68
N LYS A 416 -7.04 14.49 -23.05
CA LYS A 416 -7.22 14.57 -21.59
C LYS A 416 -8.22 13.52 -21.09
N PHE A 417 -9.29 13.30 -21.84
CA PHE A 417 -10.27 12.26 -21.52
C PHE A 417 -9.67 10.84 -21.64
N LEU A 418 -8.93 10.53 -22.69
CA LEU A 418 -8.30 9.21 -22.87
C LEU A 418 -7.24 8.96 -21.77
N LEU A 419 -6.50 9.99 -21.35
CA LEU A 419 -5.62 9.94 -20.20
C LEU A 419 -6.41 9.57 -18.93
N ALA A 420 -7.51 10.26 -18.67
CA ALA A 420 -8.36 10.00 -17.52
C ALA A 420 -8.98 8.59 -17.56
N LEU A 421 -9.46 8.16 -18.73
CA LEU A 421 -10.01 6.82 -18.93
C LEU A 421 -8.95 5.72 -18.69
N THR A 422 -7.70 5.98 -19.08
CA THR A 422 -6.56 5.09 -18.77
C THR A 422 -6.36 4.93 -17.26
N LEU A 423 -6.35 6.04 -16.52
CA LEU A 423 -6.19 6.01 -15.07
C LEU A 423 -7.38 5.33 -14.39
N PHE A 424 -8.58 5.59 -14.86
CA PHE A 424 -9.79 4.96 -14.32
C PHE A 424 -9.80 3.44 -14.58
N CYS A 425 -9.50 3.01 -15.80
CA CYS A 425 -9.36 1.59 -16.15
C CYS A 425 -8.22 0.92 -15.37
N GLY A 426 -7.05 1.57 -15.29
CA GLY A 426 -5.89 1.09 -14.55
C GLY A 426 -6.16 0.92 -13.05
N SER A 427 -7.00 1.77 -12.48
CA SER A 427 -7.40 1.64 -11.06
C SER A 427 -8.11 0.33 -10.78
N SER A 428 -8.97 -0.16 -11.71
CA SER A 428 -9.62 -1.47 -11.56
C SER A 428 -8.61 -2.62 -11.62
N VAL A 429 -7.61 -2.53 -12.48
CA VAL A 429 -6.55 -3.56 -12.61
C VAL A 429 -5.68 -3.60 -11.34
N ILE A 430 -5.37 -2.44 -10.75
CA ILE A 430 -4.64 -2.39 -9.48
C ILE A 430 -5.45 -3.01 -8.34
N ALA A 431 -6.76 -2.79 -8.30
CA ALA A 431 -7.62 -3.45 -7.32
C ALA A 431 -7.58 -4.99 -7.46
N VAL A 432 -7.66 -5.49 -8.71
CA VAL A 432 -7.51 -6.94 -8.99
C VAL A 432 -6.14 -7.44 -8.53
N ALA A 433 -5.06 -6.75 -8.89
CA ALA A 433 -3.69 -7.12 -8.56
C ALA A 433 -3.47 -7.23 -7.05
N SER A 434 -3.94 -6.24 -6.33
CA SER A 434 -3.72 -6.12 -4.89
C SER A 434 -4.47 -7.17 -4.11
N ILE A 435 -5.76 -7.38 -4.43
CA ILE A 435 -6.57 -8.39 -3.75
C ILE A 435 -6.09 -9.81 -4.09
N SER A 436 -5.71 -10.08 -5.33
CA SER A 436 -5.17 -11.39 -5.71
C SER A 436 -3.86 -11.72 -5.01
N ASN A 437 -3.03 -10.71 -4.78
CA ASN A 437 -1.77 -10.81 -4.07
C ASN A 437 -1.97 -11.27 -2.61
N ASP A 438 -2.96 -10.72 -1.91
CA ASP A 438 -3.23 -11.02 -0.51
C ASP A 438 -4.10 -12.27 -0.32
N ASN A 439 -5.05 -12.51 -1.23
CA ASN A 439 -5.97 -13.64 -1.14
C ASN A 439 -5.23 -14.99 -1.05
N LEU A 440 -4.15 -15.18 -1.80
CA LEU A 440 -3.39 -16.43 -1.74
C LEU A 440 -2.60 -16.57 -0.43
N GLN A 441 -2.19 -15.48 0.21
CA GLN A 441 -1.63 -15.50 1.56
C GLN A 441 -2.68 -15.94 2.58
N ASP A 442 -3.89 -15.38 2.51
CA ASP A 442 -5.01 -15.74 3.38
C ASP A 442 -5.44 -17.19 3.19
N LEU A 443 -5.51 -17.65 1.93
CA LEU A 443 -5.84 -19.05 1.61
C LEU A 443 -4.74 -20.00 2.10
N LYS A 444 -3.47 -19.59 2.15
CA LYS A 444 -2.40 -20.35 2.80
C LYS A 444 -2.59 -20.43 4.31
N THR A 445 -2.95 -19.31 4.93
CA THR A 445 -3.32 -19.28 6.36
C THR A 445 -4.44 -20.29 6.64
N GLY A 446 -5.53 -20.21 5.88
CA GLY A 446 -6.67 -21.13 6.01
C GLY A 446 -6.31 -22.59 5.75
N TYR A 447 -5.47 -22.86 4.76
CA TYR A 447 -4.97 -24.21 4.49
C TYR A 447 -4.24 -24.80 5.69
N LEU A 448 -3.34 -24.01 6.33
CA LEU A 448 -2.61 -24.40 7.53
C LEU A 448 -3.50 -24.55 8.77
N MET A 449 -4.64 -23.85 8.79
CA MET A 449 -5.65 -23.90 9.85
C MET A 449 -6.75 -24.92 9.57
N LYS A 450 -6.74 -25.58 8.41
CA LYS A 450 -7.81 -26.48 7.92
C LYS A 450 -9.17 -25.77 7.78
N ALA A 451 -9.15 -24.50 7.38
CA ALA A 451 -10.38 -23.74 7.08
C ALA A 451 -10.97 -24.16 5.73
N THR A 452 -12.25 -23.87 5.54
CA THR A 452 -12.98 -24.12 4.28
C THR A 452 -12.68 -22.98 3.28
N PRO A 453 -12.03 -23.25 2.12
CA PRO A 453 -11.59 -22.18 1.21
C PRO A 453 -12.72 -21.29 0.69
N TRP A 454 -13.87 -21.85 0.27
CA TRP A 454 -14.97 -21.04 -0.24
C TRP A 454 -15.51 -20.04 0.80
N ARG A 455 -15.43 -20.39 2.10
CA ARG A 455 -15.86 -19.50 3.19
C ARG A 455 -14.88 -18.32 3.35
N GLN A 456 -13.59 -18.57 3.21
CA GLN A 456 -12.60 -17.50 3.18
C GLN A 456 -12.79 -16.58 1.96
N GLN A 457 -13.03 -17.16 0.79
CA GLN A 457 -13.29 -16.40 -0.44
C GLN A 457 -14.53 -15.51 -0.28
N VAL A 458 -15.61 -16.01 0.34
CA VAL A 458 -16.81 -15.21 0.67
C VAL A 458 -16.47 -14.11 1.71
N ALA A 459 -15.71 -14.43 2.76
CA ALA A 459 -15.30 -13.46 3.76
C ALA A 459 -14.52 -12.30 3.10
N LEU A 460 -13.59 -12.61 2.19
CA LEU A 460 -12.81 -11.59 1.48
C LEU A 460 -13.67 -10.78 0.51
N ILE A 461 -14.66 -11.39 -0.18
CA ILE A 461 -15.62 -10.65 -1.00
C ILE A 461 -16.38 -9.63 -0.14
N ILE A 462 -16.83 -10.02 1.06
CA ILE A 462 -17.47 -9.08 2.01
C ILE A 462 -16.50 -7.96 2.39
N GLY A 463 -15.24 -8.30 2.66
CA GLY A 463 -14.19 -7.32 2.92
C GLY A 463 -13.98 -6.33 1.76
N CYS A 464 -13.96 -6.81 0.51
CA CYS A 464 -13.87 -5.96 -0.68
C CYS A 464 -15.07 -5.01 -0.82
N ILE A 465 -16.29 -5.49 -0.53
CA ILE A 465 -17.49 -4.65 -0.57
C ILE A 465 -17.39 -3.55 0.48
N VAL A 466 -17.09 -3.91 1.74
CA VAL A 466 -16.95 -2.94 2.83
C VAL A 466 -15.84 -1.93 2.52
N GLY A 467 -14.65 -2.42 2.11
CA GLY A 467 -13.51 -1.56 1.76
C GLY A 467 -13.83 -0.59 0.63
N ALA A 468 -14.51 -1.04 -0.42
CA ALA A 468 -14.91 -0.22 -1.56
C ALA A 468 -15.82 0.96 -1.14
N PHE A 469 -16.78 0.71 -0.24
CA PHE A 469 -17.65 1.76 0.28
C PHE A 469 -16.95 2.74 1.23
N VAL A 470 -15.83 2.34 1.83
CA VAL A 470 -15.03 3.19 2.74
C VAL A 470 -14.01 4.03 1.96
N ILE A 471 -13.39 3.49 0.90
CA ILE A 471 -12.33 4.16 0.16
C ILE A 471 -12.79 5.49 -0.42
N SER A 472 -13.96 5.54 -1.07
CA SER A 472 -14.46 6.75 -1.72
C SER A 472 -14.66 7.92 -0.75
N PRO A 473 -15.42 7.80 0.34
CA PRO A 473 -15.60 8.91 1.27
C PRO A 473 -14.32 9.31 2.00
N VAL A 474 -13.43 8.36 2.28
CA VAL A 474 -12.14 8.67 2.90
C VAL A 474 -11.23 9.44 1.94
N LEU A 475 -11.19 9.06 0.65
CA LEU A 475 -10.45 9.80 -0.37
C LEU A 475 -10.96 11.23 -0.52
N GLU A 476 -12.28 11.40 -0.63
CA GLU A 476 -12.90 12.72 -0.71
C GLU A 476 -12.57 13.57 0.50
N LEU A 477 -12.72 13.01 1.70
CA LEU A 477 -12.44 13.69 2.95
C LEU A 477 -10.97 14.15 3.04
N LEU A 478 -10.02 13.28 2.66
CA LEU A 478 -8.60 13.60 2.69
C LEU A 478 -8.22 14.64 1.63
N TYR A 479 -8.85 14.58 0.45
CA TYR A 479 -8.66 15.55 -0.60
C TYR A 479 -9.16 16.95 -0.16
N GLU A 480 -10.37 17.02 0.34
CA GLU A 480 -10.97 18.27 0.83
C GLU A 480 -10.18 18.90 1.98
N ALA A 481 -9.62 18.07 2.88
CA ALA A 481 -8.90 18.56 4.05
C ALA A 481 -7.47 18.99 3.74
N TYR A 482 -6.71 18.17 3.00
CA TYR A 482 -5.27 18.35 2.81
C TYR A 482 -4.89 18.68 1.37
N GLY A 483 -5.70 18.32 0.39
CA GLY A 483 -5.29 18.32 -1.02
C GLY A 483 -4.21 17.29 -1.31
N PHE A 484 -3.86 17.17 -2.60
CA PHE A 484 -2.74 16.33 -3.05
C PHE A 484 -1.69 17.18 -3.75
N THR A 485 -0.45 16.74 -3.73
CA THR A 485 0.62 17.42 -4.49
C THR A 485 0.26 17.44 -5.98
N GLY A 486 -0.01 18.64 -6.52
CA GLY A 486 -0.43 18.82 -7.92
C GLY A 486 -1.95 18.88 -8.14
N ALA A 487 -2.77 18.70 -7.08
CA ALA A 487 -4.22 18.87 -7.14
C ALA A 487 -4.73 19.39 -5.80
N MET A 488 -5.03 20.67 -5.73
CA MET A 488 -5.53 21.33 -4.53
C MET A 488 -7.03 21.65 -4.71
N PRO A 489 -7.88 21.31 -3.73
CA PRO A 489 -9.33 21.56 -3.85
C PRO A 489 -9.71 23.03 -3.77
N ARG A 490 -8.86 23.87 -3.16
CA ARG A 490 -9.13 25.30 -2.94
C ARG A 490 -7.85 26.14 -3.12
N GLU A 491 -8.01 27.37 -3.59
CA GLU A 491 -6.94 28.36 -3.61
C GLU A 491 -6.57 28.79 -2.18
N GLY A 492 -5.29 29.07 -1.95
CA GLY A 492 -4.78 29.53 -0.66
C GLY A 492 -4.55 28.45 0.40
N MET A 493 -4.75 27.18 0.09
CA MET A 493 -4.38 26.09 0.99
C MET A 493 -2.87 26.00 1.19
N ASP A 494 -2.46 25.60 2.39
CA ASP A 494 -1.05 25.34 2.72
C ASP A 494 -0.53 24.10 1.98
N ALA A 495 0.20 24.32 0.90
CA ALA A 495 0.78 23.27 0.07
C ALA A 495 1.77 22.36 0.84
N THR A 496 2.23 22.77 2.02
CA THR A 496 3.14 21.94 2.86
C THR A 496 2.40 20.81 3.56
N GLN A 497 1.09 20.98 3.76
CA GLN A 497 0.21 19.98 4.36
C GLN A 497 -0.35 18.97 3.32
N ALA A 498 -0.19 19.25 2.03
CA ALA A 498 -0.69 18.39 0.97
C ALA A 498 -0.11 16.97 1.05
N LEU A 499 -0.98 15.98 0.89
CA LEU A 499 -0.55 14.59 0.82
C LEU A 499 0.24 14.36 -0.49
N ALA A 500 1.38 13.72 -0.37
CA ALA A 500 2.31 13.58 -1.50
C ALA A 500 1.76 12.75 -2.67
N ALA A 501 0.89 11.79 -2.40
CA ALA A 501 0.30 10.83 -3.33
C ALA A 501 1.31 10.34 -4.42
N PRO A 502 2.49 9.82 -4.01
CA PRO A 502 3.63 9.69 -4.90
C PRO A 502 3.41 8.71 -6.04
N GLN A 503 2.71 7.61 -5.78
CA GLN A 503 2.42 6.60 -6.81
C GLN A 503 1.43 7.14 -7.84
N ALA A 504 0.36 7.81 -7.40
CA ALA A 504 -0.62 8.42 -8.30
C ALA A 504 0.02 9.50 -9.18
N THR A 505 0.90 10.33 -8.61
CA THR A 505 1.66 11.31 -9.39
C THR A 505 2.53 10.63 -10.44
N LEU A 506 3.22 9.54 -10.09
CA LEU A 506 4.06 8.80 -11.03
C LEU A 506 3.22 8.20 -12.17
N MET A 507 2.11 7.52 -11.85
CA MET A 507 1.21 6.91 -12.83
C MET A 507 0.61 7.95 -13.78
N THR A 508 0.17 9.08 -13.22
CA THR A 508 -0.35 10.22 -14.00
C THR A 508 0.72 10.79 -14.93
N THR A 509 1.94 10.96 -14.42
CA THR A 509 3.06 11.47 -15.22
C THR A 509 3.37 10.56 -16.40
N ILE A 510 3.41 9.25 -16.20
CA ILE A 510 3.65 8.26 -17.26
C ILE A 510 2.53 8.30 -18.31
N ALA A 511 1.27 8.26 -17.87
CA ALA A 511 0.13 8.31 -18.76
C ALA A 511 0.09 9.64 -19.55
N THR A 512 0.32 10.77 -18.89
CA THR A 512 0.42 12.10 -19.53
C THR A 512 1.49 12.10 -20.62
N GLY A 513 2.65 11.50 -20.34
CA GLY A 513 3.73 11.43 -21.32
C GLY A 513 3.38 10.66 -22.58
N ILE A 514 2.57 9.63 -22.46
CA ILE A 514 2.12 8.84 -23.61
C ILE A 514 1.13 9.64 -24.49
N PHE A 515 0.20 10.37 -23.87
CA PHE A 515 -0.85 11.10 -24.62
C PHE A 515 -0.46 12.51 -25.06
N SER A 516 0.42 13.22 -24.33
CA SER A 516 0.73 14.63 -24.62
C SER A 516 2.11 14.86 -25.23
N HIS A 517 2.99 13.88 -25.27
CA HIS A 517 4.39 13.97 -25.71
C HIS A 517 5.23 15.05 -24.99
N ASN A 518 4.78 15.55 -23.82
CA ASN A 518 5.32 16.73 -23.15
C ASN A 518 5.95 16.38 -21.80
N LEU A 519 6.80 15.34 -21.75
CA LEU A 519 7.54 14.95 -20.55
C LEU A 519 8.96 15.54 -20.53
N GLN A 520 9.49 15.71 -19.33
CA GLN A 520 10.90 16.04 -19.07
C GLN A 520 11.79 14.81 -19.31
N TRP A 521 11.83 14.33 -20.54
CA TRP A 521 12.51 13.10 -20.94
C TRP A 521 13.97 13.08 -20.56
N ASP A 522 14.67 14.22 -20.63
CA ASP A 522 16.09 14.33 -20.29
C ASP A 522 16.36 13.87 -18.85
N TYR A 523 15.57 14.35 -17.88
CA TYR A 523 15.72 13.94 -16.48
C TYR A 523 15.24 12.52 -16.22
N ILE A 524 14.19 12.08 -16.91
CA ILE A 524 13.72 10.69 -16.85
C ILE A 524 14.81 9.74 -17.36
N PHE A 525 15.47 10.03 -18.47
CA PHE A 525 16.55 9.20 -19.00
C PHE A 525 17.78 9.19 -18.10
N ILE A 526 18.13 10.31 -17.45
CA ILE A 526 19.15 10.33 -16.40
C ILE A 526 18.78 9.36 -15.28
N GLY A 527 17.52 9.38 -14.84
CA GLY A 527 17.00 8.46 -13.84
C GLY A 527 17.05 6.99 -14.27
N VAL A 528 16.68 6.71 -15.52
CA VAL A 528 16.84 5.37 -16.12
C VAL A 528 18.29 4.93 -16.10
N GLY A 529 19.24 5.78 -16.49
CA GLY A 529 20.67 5.49 -16.44
C GLY A 529 21.16 5.16 -15.03
N ILE A 530 20.78 5.98 -14.03
CA ILE A 530 21.06 5.71 -12.61
C ILE A 530 20.47 4.37 -12.19
N GLY A 531 19.22 4.10 -12.54
CA GLY A 531 18.53 2.84 -12.22
C GLY A 531 19.23 1.62 -12.83
N VAL A 532 19.70 1.68 -14.07
CA VAL A 532 20.48 0.61 -14.71
C VAL A 532 21.77 0.34 -13.95
N VAL A 533 22.52 1.38 -13.57
CA VAL A 533 23.74 1.23 -12.76
C VAL A 533 23.42 0.57 -11.42
N LEU A 534 22.37 1.00 -10.75
CA LEU A 534 21.94 0.41 -9.46
C LEU A 534 21.50 -1.05 -9.61
N ILE A 535 20.83 -1.41 -10.70
CA ILE A 535 20.48 -2.82 -11.02
C ILE A 535 21.74 -3.67 -11.15
N VAL A 536 22.76 -3.18 -11.87
CA VAL A 536 24.03 -3.88 -11.99
C VAL A 536 24.69 -4.05 -10.62
N VAL A 537 24.67 -2.99 -9.79
CA VAL A 537 25.19 -3.06 -8.41
C VAL A 537 24.44 -4.10 -7.58
N ASP A 538 23.11 -4.13 -7.66
CA ASP A 538 22.27 -5.14 -6.96
C ASP A 538 22.64 -6.57 -7.39
N LEU A 539 22.79 -6.81 -8.69
CA LEU A 539 23.20 -8.12 -9.23
C LEU A 539 24.58 -8.54 -8.73
N VAL A 540 25.56 -7.63 -8.73
CA VAL A 540 26.92 -7.88 -8.22
C VAL A 540 26.87 -8.16 -6.72
N LEU A 541 26.13 -7.38 -5.93
CA LEU A 541 25.98 -7.60 -4.49
C LEU A 541 25.35 -8.96 -4.18
N LYS A 542 24.28 -9.33 -4.87
CA LYS A 542 23.64 -10.65 -4.70
C LYS A 542 24.59 -11.77 -5.05
N LYS A 543 25.34 -11.67 -6.16
CA LYS A 543 26.29 -12.69 -6.59
C LYS A 543 27.47 -12.81 -5.62
N SER A 544 28.07 -11.73 -5.18
CA SER A 544 29.26 -11.72 -4.31
C SER A 544 28.94 -12.14 -2.87
N SER A 545 27.73 -11.86 -2.38
CA SER A 545 27.30 -12.20 -1.01
C SER A 545 26.57 -13.54 -0.90
N GLY A 546 26.39 -14.28 -1.99
CA GLY A 546 25.55 -15.49 -2.00
C GLY A 546 24.08 -15.22 -1.68
N GLY A 547 23.56 -14.07 -2.11
CA GLY A 547 22.17 -13.66 -1.90
C GLY A 547 21.88 -12.97 -0.56
N LYS A 548 22.90 -12.78 0.30
CA LYS A 548 22.73 -12.16 1.63
C LYS A 548 22.55 -10.65 1.58
N LEU A 549 23.13 -9.98 0.59
CA LEU A 549 23.02 -8.54 0.37
C LEU A 549 22.21 -8.27 -0.89
N ALA A 550 21.31 -7.31 -0.82
CA ALA A 550 20.51 -6.83 -1.94
C ALA A 550 20.36 -5.31 -1.87
N LEU A 551 20.18 -4.68 -3.01
CA LEU A 551 19.87 -3.25 -3.12
C LEU A 551 18.55 -3.07 -3.86
N PRO A 552 17.42 -2.92 -3.17
CA PRO A 552 16.12 -2.69 -3.81
C PRO A 552 16.11 -1.36 -4.58
N VAL A 553 16.33 -1.40 -5.89
CA VAL A 553 16.47 -0.18 -6.71
C VAL A 553 15.21 0.68 -6.70
N LEU A 554 14.03 0.05 -6.58
CA LEU A 554 12.77 0.76 -6.41
C LEU A 554 12.79 1.67 -5.16
N ALA A 555 13.34 1.17 -4.05
CA ALA A 555 13.45 1.93 -2.80
C ALA A 555 14.45 3.10 -2.93
N VAL A 556 15.52 2.94 -3.70
CA VAL A 556 16.43 4.05 -4.04
C VAL A 556 15.66 5.13 -4.82
N GLY A 557 14.90 4.73 -5.84
CA GLY A 557 14.06 5.65 -6.62
C GLY A 557 13.05 6.41 -5.75
N MET A 558 12.43 5.73 -4.79
CA MET A 558 11.54 6.37 -3.81
C MET A 558 12.27 7.40 -2.94
N GLY A 559 13.50 7.12 -2.51
CA GLY A 559 14.34 8.06 -1.77
C GLY A 559 14.68 9.33 -2.56
N ILE A 560 14.79 9.24 -3.91
CA ILE A 560 14.98 10.41 -4.79
C ILE A 560 13.65 11.17 -4.97
N TYR A 561 12.56 10.44 -5.14
CA TYR A 561 11.26 10.95 -5.56
C TYR A 561 10.44 11.58 -4.45
N LEU A 562 10.51 11.02 -3.23
CA LEU A 562 9.76 11.50 -2.06
C LEU A 562 10.48 12.64 -1.33
N PRO A 563 9.72 13.53 -0.64
CA PRO A 563 10.31 14.51 0.25
C PRO A 563 11.12 13.81 1.35
N PRO A 564 12.31 14.32 1.69
CA PRO A 564 13.18 13.65 2.66
C PRO A 564 12.65 13.69 4.11
N SER A 565 11.77 14.63 4.44
CA SER A 565 11.04 14.66 5.72
C SER A 565 10.13 13.44 5.92
N VAL A 566 9.67 12.83 4.82
CA VAL A 566 8.86 11.62 4.79
C VAL A 566 9.74 10.37 4.83
N THR A 567 10.85 10.36 4.11
CA THR A 567 11.69 9.16 3.95
C THR A 567 12.67 8.94 5.09
N MET A 568 13.15 10.01 5.75
CA MET A 568 14.10 9.89 6.87
C MET A 568 13.56 9.11 8.08
N PRO A 569 12.31 9.29 8.54
CA PRO A 569 11.77 8.45 9.62
C PRO A 569 11.71 6.96 9.24
N ILE A 570 11.47 6.64 7.96
CA ILE A 570 11.52 5.25 7.46
C ILE A 570 12.93 4.69 7.59
N VAL A 571 13.95 5.48 7.22
CA VAL A 571 15.37 5.08 7.42
C VAL A 571 15.66 4.87 8.90
N ALA A 572 15.22 5.78 9.78
CA ALA A 572 15.40 5.64 11.22
C ALA A 572 14.76 4.36 11.77
N GLY A 573 13.53 4.03 11.34
CA GLY A 573 12.84 2.80 11.70
C GLY A 573 13.56 1.53 11.24
N ALA A 574 14.09 1.54 10.03
CA ALA A 574 14.85 0.42 9.47
C ALA A 574 16.18 0.20 10.22
N LEU A 575 16.88 1.26 10.58
CA LEU A 575 18.09 1.20 11.41
C LEU A 575 17.76 0.69 12.82
N LEU A 576 16.66 1.18 13.41
CA LEU A 576 16.18 0.70 14.72
C LEU A 576 15.91 -0.81 14.68
N ALA A 577 15.24 -1.32 13.64
CA ALA A 577 15.00 -2.76 13.47
C ALA A 577 16.30 -3.56 13.47
N ALA A 578 17.31 -3.10 12.74
CA ALA A 578 18.61 -3.76 12.67
C ALA A 578 19.34 -3.77 14.01
N VAL A 579 19.37 -2.63 14.70
CA VAL A 579 19.99 -2.48 16.02
C VAL A 579 19.33 -3.39 17.05
N LEU A 580 17.99 -3.42 17.07
CA LEU A 580 17.23 -4.26 18.00
C LEU A 580 17.42 -5.75 17.70
N LYS A 581 17.39 -6.15 16.43
CA LYS A 581 17.66 -7.54 16.01
C LYS A 581 19.05 -7.98 16.43
N TYR A 582 20.06 -7.13 16.26
CA TYR A 582 21.42 -7.39 16.73
C TYR A 582 21.48 -7.53 18.25
N ALA A 583 20.88 -6.57 18.99
CA ALA A 583 20.90 -6.56 20.44
C ALA A 583 20.20 -7.78 21.07
N VAL A 584 19.05 -8.20 20.52
CA VAL A 584 18.31 -9.39 20.96
C VAL A 584 19.08 -10.67 20.60
N GLY A 585 19.67 -10.72 19.41
CA GLY A 585 20.40 -11.88 18.90
C GLY A 585 21.79 -12.11 19.50
N LYS A 586 22.31 -11.18 20.33
CA LYS A 586 23.65 -11.25 20.91
C LYS A 586 23.79 -12.39 21.96
N LYS A 587 22.72 -12.78 22.64
CA LYS A 587 22.72 -13.89 23.59
C LYS A 587 22.45 -15.20 22.85
N ALA A 588 23.28 -16.22 23.09
CA ALA A 588 23.22 -17.51 22.39
C ALA A 588 22.03 -18.39 22.83
N GLU A 589 21.62 -18.25 24.10
CA GLU A 589 20.55 -19.07 24.69
C GLU A 589 19.18 -18.71 24.10
N ASN A 590 18.45 -19.70 23.59
CA ASN A 590 17.15 -19.58 22.92
C ASN A 590 17.06 -18.44 21.89
N ARG A 591 18.11 -18.25 21.09
CA ARG A 591 18.24 -17.11 20.16
C ARG A 591 17.06 -17.01 19.19
N GLU A 592 16.60 -18.12 18.65
CA GLU A 592 15.53 -18.15 17.64
C GLU A 592 14.18 -17.73 18.27
N GLY A 593 13.81 -18.29 19.41
CA GLY A 593 12.57 -17.92 20.14
C GLY A 593 12.56 -16.45 20.53
N ARG A 594 13.69 -15.93 21.00
CA ARG A 594 13.85 -14.51 21.39
C ARG A 594 13.71 -13.57 20.19
N LEU A 595 14.31 -13.90 19.05
CA LEU A 595 14.18 -13.12 17.84
C LEU A 595 12.74 -13.15 17.32
N LYS A 596 12.10 -14.32 17.32
CA LYS A 596 10.71 -14.48 16.86
C LYS A 596 9.72 -13.67 17.73
N ASN A 597 9.88 -13.71 19.05
CA ASN A 597 9.03 -12.94 19.97
C ASN A 597 9.25 -11.43 19.83
N ALA A 598 10.51 -11.00 19.73
CA ALA A 598 10.86 -9.59 19.51
C ALA A 598 10.31 -9.07 18.17
N GLU A 599 10.40 -9.85 17.11
CA GLU A 599 9.88 -9.49 15.79
C GLU A 599 8.35 -9.38 15.81
N ARG A 600 7.64 -10.33 16.46
CA ARG A 600 6.19 -10.27 16.64
C ARG A 600 5.74 -8.99 17.35
N ILE A 601 6.36 -8.66 18.48
CA ILE A 601 6.02 -7.47 19.25
C ILE A 601 6.37 -6.19 18.47
N GLY A 602 7.52 -6.15 17.81
CA GLY A 602 7.93 -5.03 16.97
C GLY A 602 6.94 -4.78 15.81
N THR A 603 6.48 -5.84 15.15
CA THR A 603 5.50 -5.76 14.07
C THR A 603 4.15 -5.22 14.58
N LEU A 604 3.65 -5.73 15.70
CA LEU A 604 2.38 -5.28 16.27
C LEU A 604 2.43 -3.83 16.78
N PHE A 605 3.52 -3.44 17.42
CA PHE A 605 3.72 -2.06 17.86
C PHE A 605 3.83 -1.11 16.65
N SER A 606 4.56 -1.50 15.60
CA SER A 606 4.64 -0.76 14.33
C SER A 606 3.28 -0.57 13.68
N ALA A 607 2.49 -1.63 13.60
CA ALA A 607 1.12 -1.55 13.09
C ALA A 607 0.26 -0.60 13.95
N GLY A 608 0.43 -0.63 15.26
CA GLY A 608 -0.20 0.33 16.18
C GLY A 608 0.17 1.78 15.85
N LEU A 609 1.46 2.07 15.72
CA LEU A 609 1.95 3.42 15.36
C LEU A 609 1.33 3.90 14.05
N ILE A 610 1.29 3.05 13.03
CA ILE A 610 0.72 3.38 11.72
C ILE A 610 -0.79 3.67 11.84
N VAL A 611 -1.53 2.78 12.48
CA VAL A 611 -2.98 2.92 12.63
C VAL A 611 -3.33 4.16 13.45
N GLY A 612 -2.63 4.39 14.56
CA GLY A 612 -2.92 5.53 15.46
C GLY A 612 -2.72 6.88 14.78
N GLU A 613 -1.57 7.09 14.14
CA GLU A 613 -1.29 8.34 13.41
C GLU A 613 -2.27 8.52 12.25
N SER A 614 -2.51 7.45 11.47
CA SER A 614 -3.39 7.51 10.30
C SER A 614 -4.86 7.78 10.68
N LEU A 615 -5.36 7.16 11.74
CA LEU A 615 -6.73 7.41 12.22
C LEU A 615 -6.92 8.85 12.69
N ILE A 616 -5.95 9.39 13.44
CA ILE A 616 -6.01 10.80 13.83
C ILE A 616 -5.92 11.69 12.59
N GLY A 617 -5.11 11.36 11.58
CA GLY A 617 -5.07 12.06 10.31
C GLY A 617 -6.44 12.12 9.62
N VAL A 618 -7.18 11.01 9.60
CA VAL A 618 -8.55 10.96 9.04
C VAL A 618 -9.55 11.73 9.91
N VAL A 619 -9.46 11.62 11.24
CA VAL A 619 -10.33 12.39 12.17
C VAL A 619 -10.07 13.89 12.00
N MET A 620 -8.81 14.30 11.90
CA MET A 620 -8.45 15.69 11.64
C MET A 620 -8.96 16.17 10.29
N ALA A 621 -8.89 15.35 9.26
CA ALA A 621 -9.48 15.65 7.95
C ALA A 621 -10.98 15.95 8.05
N PHE A 622 -11.73 15.15 8.83
CA PHE A 622 -13.14 15.37 9.06
C PHE A 622 -13.40 16.71 9.78
N ILE A 623 -12.64 17.02 10.83
CA ILE A 623 -12.74 18.28 11.57
C ILE A 623 -12.45 19.49 10.66
N ILE A 624 -11.40 19.40 9.84
CA ILE A 624 -11.02 20.44 8.87
C ILE A 624 -12.13 20.63 7.83
N ALA A 625 -12.61 19.54 7.22
CA ALA A 625 -13.67 19.61 6.22
C ALA A 625 -14.96 20.27 6.78
N VAL A 626 -15.39 19.86 7.97
CA VAL A 626 -16.55 20.49 8.65
C VAL A 626 -16.29 21.98 8.94
N SER A 627 -15.11 22.33 9.43
CA SER A 627 -14.75 23.73 9.71
C SER A 627 -14.83 24.57 8.44
N VAL A 628 -14.17 24.14 7.38
CA VAL A 628 -14.09 24.86 6.10
C VAL A 628 -15.47 24.98 5.44
N THR A 629 -16.28 23.92 5.44
CA THR A 629 -17.64 23.95 4.89
C THR A 629 -18.52 24.98 5.62
N ASN A 630 -18.26 25.23 6.90
CA ASN A 630 -18.94 26.26 7.68
C ASN A 630 -18.24 27.63 7.64
N GLY A 631 -17.29 27.86 6.72
CA GLY A 631 -16.57 29.12 6.58
C GLY A 631 -15.48 29.37 7.62
N GLY A 632 -15.06 28.32 8.35
CA GLY A 632 -13.97 28.37 9.32
C GLY A 632 -12.58 28.15 8.71
N SER A 633 -11.57 28.08 9.58
CA SER A 633 -10.17 27.87 9.21
C SER A 633 -9.88 26.42 8.80
N ASP A 634 -8.83 26.23 7.98
CA ASP A 634 -8.21 24.93 7.66
C ASP A 634 -7.35 24.36 8.82
N ALA A 635 -7.22 25.11 9.90
CA ALA A 635 -6.54 24.71 11.13
C ALA A 635 -7.37 25.01 12.39
N PRO A 636 -8.61 24.45 12.51
CA PRO A 636 -9.59 24.87 13.52
C PRO A 636 -9.17 24.59 14.97
N LEU A 637 -8.26 23.65 15.20
CA LEU A 637 -7.78 23.29 16.53
C LEU A 637 -6.39 23.84 16.85
N ALA A 638 -5.74 24.54 15.90
CA ALA A 638 -4.43 25.11 16.11
C ALA A 638 -4.45 26.17 17.22
N LEU A 639 -3.53 26.09 18.16
CA LEU A 639 -3.45 27.03 19.29
C LEU A 639 -2.88 28.41 18.91
N GLY A 640 -2.31 28.56 17.69
CA GLY A 640 -1.82 29.86 17.18
C GLY A 640 -0.75 30.51 18.06
N LEU A 641 0.17 29.73 18.61
CA LEU A 641 1.22 30.20 19.53
C LEU A 641 2.26 31.05 18.76
N GLU A 642 2.38 32.31 19.11
CA GLU A 642 3.36 33.22 18.50
C GLU A 642 4.78 32.85 18.91
N ASN A 643 5.74 32.95 17.96
CA ASN A 643 7.17 32.63 18.16
C ASN A 643 7.47 31.20 18.67
N TRP A 644 6.58 30.25 18.36
CA TRP A 644 6.66 28.88 18.87
C TRP A 644 7.45 27.91 17.96
N ASP A 645 7.83 28.29 16.75
CA ASP A 645 8.41 27.41 15.72
C ASP A 645 9.63 26.61 16.21
N THR A 646 10.55 27.25 16.92
CA THR A 646 11.74 26.59 17.45
C THR A 646 11.37 25.58 18.56
N ALA A 647 10.46 25.95 19.46
CA ALA A 647 9.98 25.08 20.50
C ALA A 647 9.20 23.89 19.94
N ALA A 648 8.37 24.12 18.91
CA ALA A 648 7.63 23.07 18.20
C ALA A 648 8.58 22.02 17.58
N LYS A 649 9.69 22.43 16.97
CA LYS A 649 10.69 21.50 16.42
C LYS A 649 11.36 20.65 17.50
N TRP A 650 11.72 21.25 18.64
CA TRP A 650 12.29 20.51 19.77
C TRP A 650 11.28 19.56 20.42
N LEU A 651 10.00 19.96 20.53
CA LEU A 651 8.93 19.09 21.00
C LEU A 651 8.70 17.92 20.05
N GLY A 652 8.65 18.17 18.74
CA GLY A 652 8.52 17.10 17.74
C GLY A 652 9.67 16.09 17.83
N LEU A 653 10.90 16.57 17.91
CA LEU A 653 12.07 15.72 18.13
C LEU A 653 11.98 14.93 19.44
N GLY A 654 11.53 15.58 20.54
CA GLY A 654 11.33 14.95 21.84
C GLY A 654 10.30 13.82 21.80
N PHE A 655 9.16 14.02 21.15
CA PHE A 655 8.14 13.00 20.95
C PHE A 655 8.66 11.84 20.09
N PHE A 656 9.37 12.12 19.03
CA PHE A 656 9.98 11.11 18.18
C PHE A 656 11.01 10.25 18.96
N ALA A 657 11.91 10.92 19.70
CA ALA A 657 12.91 10.24 20.52
C ALA A 657 12.26 9.38 21.63
N ALA A 658 11.21 9.88 22.28
CA ALA A 658 10.44 9.10 23.27
C ALA A 658 9.77 7.89 22.63
N GLY A 659 9.21 8.03 21.42
CA GLY A 659 8.65 6.93 20.64
C GLY A 659 9.69 5.87 20.32
N VAL A 660 10.86 6.25 19.83
CA VAL A 660 11.99 5.34 19.56
C VAL A 660 12.42 4.61 20.84
N ALA A 661 12.55 5.32 21.95
CA ALA A 661 12.96 4.74 23.25
C ALA A 661 11.94 3.72 23.77
N LEU A 662 10.64 4.04 23.70
CA LEU A 662 9.58 3.13 24.09
C LEU A 662 9.54 1.89 23.18
N PHE A 663 9.67 2.07 21.88
CA PHE A 663 9.74 0.98 20.91
C PHE A 663 10.90 0.03 21.25
N ALA A 664 12.10 0.58 21.41
CA ALA A 664 13.28 -0.19 21.76
C ALA A 664 13.09 -0.96 23.07
N ARG A 665 12.52 -0.31 24.10
CA ARG A 665 12.25 -0.93 25.40
C ARG A 665 11.30 -2.14 25.26
N LEU A 666 10.21 -2.01 24.52
CA LEU A 666 9.22 -3.07 24.34
C LEU A 666 9.81 -4.28 23.61
N VAL A 667 10.51 -4.05 22.50
CA VAL A 667 11.12 -5.13 21.72
C VAL A 667 12.25 -5.83 22.49
N LEU A 668 13.11 -5.07 23.19
CA LEU A 668 14.17 -5.64 24.02
C LEU A 668 13.62 -6.43 25.22
N LYS A 669 12.52 -5.96 25.82
CA LYS A 669 11.83 -6.69 26.88
C LYS A 669 11.27 -8.01 26.35
N ALA A 670 10.54 -8.00 25.23
CA ALA A 670 10.00 -9.19 24.58
C ALA A 670 11.09 -10.22 24.23
N GLY A 671 12.25 -9.74 23.78
CA GLY A 671 13.41 -10.59 23.52
C GLY A 671 14.08 -11.17 24.78
N ARG A 672 13.77 -10.69 25.98
CA ARG A 672 14.29 -11.24 27.25
C ARG A 672 13.33 -12.27 27.89
N GLU A 673 12.04 -12.14 27.63
CA GLU A 673 10.97 -12.96 28.22
C GLU A 673 10.71 -14.26 27.42
N ALA A 674 11.39 -14.46 26.30
CA ALA A 674 11.39 -15.68 25.49
C ALA A 674 12.63 -16.54 25.79
#